data_1d1e426f523ec7b2571515829395b394
#
_entry.id   1d1e426f523ec7b2571515829395b394
#
_cell.length_a   1.000
_cell.length_b   1.000
_cell.length_c   1.000
_cell.angle_alpha   90.00
_cell.angle_beta   90.00
_cell.angle_gamma   90.00
#
_symmetry.space_group_name_H-M   'P 1'
#
loop_
_entity.id
_entity.type
_entity.pdbx_description
1 polymer ?
#
loop_
_entity_poly.entity_id
_entity_poly.type
_entity_poly.pdbx_seq_one_letter_code
_entity_poly.pdbx_strand_id
1 'polypeptide(L)'
;MVSGLIAGLTAAIVVGFSASQALTLLGIPDPGPITTYGLPAMRALGEIAAVIAIGSLLLAAFFVPPQKSGVLDVDGYRAVRTASHAAIVWAICSFMMVPLTLSDTSGQPFAEAIKPANLWSGLDQVEIAGAWRWTAIIAVVLAILARLTLRWWWTPLLLLVGLLGLMPLALTGHSSSGGSHDIATNSLILHLVAASLWAGGLFALLAHARRGGDYTDVAARRFSTVASICFVVMGFSGVINAIVRLPLDDVFTTTYGRLIVAKTVALIILGFFGWAQRSRALPALAENPKSRSALIRFAGAETIVMAATIGLAIGLGRTPPPPPLSIPSIPEVELGYNLPDPPSFMAFVTDWRFDLMFGTAAIAAAILYGIGLRKLAKRGDSWPVGRTIAWMSGCAVLLIATSSGVGKYAPAVFSVHMGAHMALSMLGPVLLVLGAPITLALRALDPAGKDGVPGIREWILTALHSPFSRFITHPIVAAVLFVGGFYALYLGGIYGATVDSHSAHLLMNLHFILSGYLFYWVAIGIDPSPRQLQPVTKLAMVFGSLPFHAFFGVALMSTTAVMGGAYFRSLGLGWNNDLIGDQQLGGSIAWATGEIPLMVVMLALLVQWSRSDGRTARRTDRAAERDHDADLAAHNAMFAELARRDREGWKPREAADAETASEDSAGETPSEKKSDESSTST
;
A
#
# COMPACT_ATOMS: atom_id res chain seq x y z
N MET A 1 13.34 17.26 -20.81
CA MET A 1 12.90 17.59 -22.18
C MET A 1 13.35 16.54 -23.20
N VAL A 2 14.65 16.24 -23.34
CA VAL A 2 15.15 15.27 -24.36
C VAL A 2 14.44 13.91 -24.25
N SER A 3 14.32 13.31 -23.06
CA SER A 3 13.66 12.02 -22.87
C SER A 3 12.17 12.04 -23.26
N GLY A 4 11.47 13.14 -22.97
CA GLY A 4 10.07 13.31 -23.38
C GLY A 4 9.92 13.44 -24.89
N LEU A 5 10.84 14.14 -25.55
CA LEU A 5 10.88 14.24 -27.01
C LEU A 5 11.17 12.89 -27.67
N ILE A 6 12.14 12.12 -27.14
CA ILE A 6 12.46 10.77 -27.63
C ILE A 6 11.25 9.85 -27.48
N ALA A 7 10.62 9.80 -26.31
CA ALA A 7 9.45 8.97 -26.07
C ALA A 7 8.27 9.39 -26.96
N GLY A 8 7.99 10.68 -27.06
CA GLY A 8 6.93 11.21 -27.92
C GLY A 8 7.16 10.93 -29.41
N LEU A 9 8.39 11.11 -29.90
CA LEU A 9 8.75 10.80 -31.29
C LEU A 9 8.62 9.29 -31.57
N THR A 10 9.11 8.43 -30.66
CA THR A 10 9.01 6.98 -30.84
C THR A 10 7.54 6.54 -30.82
N ALA A 11 6.72 7.08 -29.91
CA ALA A 11 5.30 6.82 -29.88
C ALA A 11 4.58 7.28 -31.16
N ALA A 12 4.86 8.48 -31.63
CA ALA A 12 4.28 9.02 -32.87
C ALA A 12 4.66 8.19 -34.12
N ILE A 13 5.92 7.73 -34.21
CA ILE A 13 6.36 6.84 -35.29
C ILE A 13 5.57 5.53 -35.27
N VAL A 14 5.47 4.85 -34.10
CA VAL A 14 4.75 3.58 -34.00
C VAL A 14 3.27 3.76 -34.32
N VAL A 15 2.65 4.82 -33.81
CA VAL A 15 1.24 5.13 -34.07
C VAL A 15 1.01 5.47 -35.55
N GLY A 16 1.94 6.18 -36.21
CA GLY A 16 1.84 6.47 -37.64
C GLY A 16 1.76 5.22 -38.52
N PHE A 17 2.35 4.09 -38.07
CA PHE A 17 2.25 2.80 -38.78
C PHE A 17 1.01 1.99 -38.45
N SER A 18 0.33 2.25 -37.32
CA SER A 18 -0.78 1.41 -36.80
C SER A 18 -2.13 2.10 -36.72
N ALA A 19 -2.18 3.44 -36.71
CA ALA A 19 -3.42 4.19 -36.44
C ALA A 19 -4.51 4.01 -37.50
N SER A 20 -4.14 4.02 -38.79
CA SER A 20 -5.13 3.88 -39.87
C SER A 20 -5.79 2.49 -39.88
N GLN A 21 -5.06 1.45 -39.48
CA GLN A 21 -5.62 0.10 -39.36
C GLN A 21 -6.56 -0.04 -38.14
N ALA A 22 -6.22 0.59 -37.03
CA ALA A 22 -7.03 0.52 -35.80
C ALA A 22 -8.39 1.20 -35.98
N LEU A 23 -8.45 2.39 -36.58
CA LEU A 23 -9.69 3.12 -36.81
C LEU A 23 -10.62 2.40 -37.81
N THR A 24 -10.05 1.85 -38.89
CA THR A 24 -10.84 1.07 -39.88
C THR A 24 -11.39 -0.22 -39.31
N LEU A 25 -10.64 -0.93 -38.46
CA LEU A 25 -11.11 -2.16 -37.82
C LEU A 25 -12.24 -1.92 -36.80
N LEU A 26 -12.24 -0.76 -36.14
CA LEU A 26 -13.25 -0.39 -35.13
C LEU A 26 -14.46 0.32 -35.76
N GLY A 27 -14.42 0.69 -37.04
CA GLY A 27 -15.50 1.45 -37.70
C GLY A 27 -15.72 2.85 -37.11
N ILE A 28 -14.72 3.42 -36.45
CA ILE A 28 -14.77 4.74 -35.82
C ILE A 28 -14.30 5.80 -36.82
N PRO A 29 -15.00 6.95 -36.93
CA PRO A 29 -14.55 8.06 -37.76
C PRO A 29 -13.17 8.58 -37.33
N ASP A 30 -12.40 9.17 -38.26
CA ASP A 30 -11.10 9.76 -37.94
C ASP A 30 -11.28 11.04 -37.10
N PRO A 31 -10.79 11.10 -35.85
CA PRO A 31 -10.91 12.25 -34.97
C PRO A 31 -10.02 13.45 -35.40
N GLY A 32 -9.21 13.26 -36.44
CA GLY A 32 -8.30 14.27 -36.97
C GLY A 32 -6.90 14.27 -36.33
N PRO A 33 -5.95 14.99 -36.96
CA PRO A 33 -4.52 14.90 -36.63
C PRO A 33 -4.18 15.37 -35.21
N ILE A 34 -4.96 16.29 -34.62
CA ILE A 34 -4.72 16.74 -33.25
C ILE A 34 -4.86 15.58 -32.27
N THR A 35 -5.89 14.77 -32.42
CA THR A 35 -6.11 13.60 -31.58
C THR A 35 -5.17 12.46 -31.92
N THR A 36 -5.01 12.15 -33.21
CA THR A 36 -4.19 11.02 -33.67
C THR A 36 -2.73 11.12 -33.22
N TYR A 37 -2.12 12.30 -33.28
CA TYR A 37 -0.72 12.52 -32.88
C TYR A 37 -0.57 13.18 -31.51
N GLY A 38 -1.52 14.02 -31.10
CA GLY A 38 -1.49 14.72 -29.82
C GLY A 38 -1.68 13.80 -28.63
N LEU A 39 -2.58 12.82 -28.74
CA LEU A 39 -2.86 11.87 -27.66
C LEU A 39 -1.60 11.05 -27.27
N PRO A 40 -0.89 10.35 -28.18
CA PRO A 40 0.31 9.60 -27.83
C PRO A 40 1.45 10.51 -27.34
N ALA A 41 1.58 11.72 -27.91
CA ALA A 41 2.60 12.67 -27.48
C ALA A 41 2.33 13.20 -26.06
N MET A 42 1.08 13.58 -25.76
CA MET A 42 0.68 14.06 -24.44
C MET A 42 0.78 12.94 -23.39
N ARG A 43 0.40 11.72 -23.75
CA ARG A 43 0.57 10.54 -22.91
C ARG A 43 2.04 10.29 -22.58
N ALA A 44 2.94 10.31 -23.59
CA ALA A 44 4.36 10.12 -23.39
C ALA A 44 4.98 11.17 -22.46
N LEU A 45 4.60 12.44 -22.63
CA LEU A 45 5.06 13.53 -21.77
C LEU A 45 4.56 13.34 -20.32
N GLY A 46 3.29 12.98 -20.15
CA GLY A 46 2.68 12.72 -18.85
C GLY A 46 3.31 11.52 -18.13
N GLU A 47 3.54 10.41 -18.83
CA GLU A 47 4.19 9.22 -18.27
C GLU A 47 5.65 9.50 -17.86
N ILE A 48 6.42 10.24 -18.66
CA ILE A 48 7.77 10.66 -18.29
C ILE A 48 7.74 11.59 -17.06
N ALA A 49 6.79 12.51 -17.01
CA ALA A 49 6.64 13.39 -15.85
C ALA A 49 6.27 12.61 -14.58
N ALA A 50 5.36 11.64 -14.66
CA ALA A 50 5.02 10.73 -13.57
C ALA A 50 6.25 9.95 -13.07
N VAL A 51 7.00 9.36 -14.00
CA VAL A 51 8.24 8.61 -13.72
C VAL A 51 9.27 9.50 -13.01
N ILE A 52 9.47 10.74 -13.47
CA ILE A 52 10.38 11.70 -12.83
C ILE A 52 9.89 12.07 -11.42
N ALA A 53 8.59 12.29 -11.24
CA ALA A 53 8.02 12.60 -9.93
C ALA A 53 8.26 11.46 -8.94
N ILE A 54 7.88 10.24 -9.31
CA ILE A 54 8.03 9.01 -8.49
C ILE A 54 9.50 8.75 -8.18
N GLY A 55 10.39 8.81 -9.18
CA GLY A 55 11.82 8.56 -8.97
C GLY A 55 12.51 9.61 -8.09
N SER A 56 12.09 10.87 -8.19
CA SER A 56 12.58 11.94 -7.33
C SER A 56 12.15 11.74 -5.87
N LEU A 57 10.92 11.26 -5.63
CA LEU A 57 10.44 10.90 -4.31
C LEU A 57 11.16 9.65 -3.76
N LEU A 58 11.42 8.66 -4.61
CA LEU A 58 12.21 7.48 -4.25
C LEU A 58 13.63 7.87 -3.80
N LEU A 59 14.28 8.79 -4.52
CA LEU A 59 15.57 9.33 -4.15
C LEU A 59 15.53 10.01 -2.78
N ALA A 60 14.56 10.91 -2.57
CA ALA A 60 14.41 11.66 -1.33
C ALA A 60 14.04 10.78 -0.12
N ALA A 61 13.25 9.71 -0.35
CA ALA A 61 12.79 8.82 0.71
C ALA A 61 13.87 7.83 1.16
N PHE A 62 14.62 7.25 0.20
CA PHE A 62 15.41 6.05 0.50
C PHE A 62 16.86 6.11 0.04
N PHE A 63 17.24 6.98 -0.91
CA PHE A 63 18.59 6.96 -1.45
C PHE A 63 19.50 7.99 -0.78
N VAL A 64 18.97 9.16 -0.42
CA VAL A 64 19.71 10.25 0.24
C VAL A 64 19.29 10.34 1.71
N PRO A 65 20.24 10.45 2.67
CA PRO A 65 19.91 10.55 4.09
C PRO A 65 19.28 11.91 4.41
N PRO A 66 18.37 11.98 5.39
CA PRO A 66 17.91 13.24 5.96
C PRO A 66 18.97 13.84 6.89
N GLN A 67 18.77 15.09 7.27
CA GLN A 67 19.51 15.72 8.37
C GLN A 67 19.19 15.03 9.70
N LYS A 68 20.09 15.15 10.70
CA LYS A 68 19.88 14.60 12.06
C LYS A 68 18.61 15.13 12.73
N SER A 69 18.12 16.30 12.34
CA SER A 69 16.86 16.93 12.79
C SER A 69 15.59 16.27 12.20
N GLY A 70 15.71 15.33 11.25
CA GLY A 70 14.61 14.75 10.50
C GLY A 70 14.06 15.65 9.39
N VAL A 71 14.69 16.79 9.13
CA VAL A 71 14.41 17.65 7.98
C VAL A 71 15.14 17.10 6.76
N LEU A 72 14.60 17.36 5.58
CA LEU A 72 15.26 17.00 4.31
C LEU A 72 16.63 17.69 4.20
N ASP A 73 17.63 16.96 3.76
CA ASP A 73 18.88 17.57 3.33
C ASP A 73 18.70 18.32 2.00
N VAL A 74 19.68 19.11 1.61
CA VAL A 74 19.64 19.94 0.39
C VAL A 74 19.30 19.11 -0.84
N ASP A 75 19.89 17.93 -0.99
CA ASP A 75 19.64 17.06 -2.14
C ASP A 75 18.27 16.39 -2.06
N GLY A 76 17.83 15.97 -0.88
CA GLY A 76 16.47 15.48 -0.64
C GLY A 76 15.41 16.55 -0.92
N TYR A 77 15.64 17.80 -0.49
CA TYR A 77 14.76 18.93 -0.77
C TYR A 77 14.68 19.23 -2.28
N ARG A 78 15.82 19.25 -2.98
CA ARG A 78 15.86 19.41 -4.44
C ARG A 78 15.10 18.31 -5.16
N ALA A 79 15.20 17.08 -4.70
CA ALA A 79 14.46 15.96 -5.25
C ALA A 79 12.94 16.12 -5.07
N VAL A 80 12.47 16.47 -3.86
CA VAL A 80 11.05 16.73 -3.58
C VAL A 80 10.53 17.91 -4.42
N ARG A 81 11.32 18.98 -4.60
CA ARG A 81 10.96 20.09 -5.49
C ARG A 81 10.87 19.67 -6.96
N THR A 82 11.79 18.81 -7.40
CA THR A 82 11.73 18.23 -8.77
C THR A 82 10.47 17.39 -8.93
N ALA A 83 10.11 16.59 -7.91
CA ALA A 83 8.87 15.80 -7.90
C ALA A 83 7.63 16.69 -7.99
N SER A 84 7.58 17.82 -7.26
CA SER A 84 6.47 18.77 -7.31
C SER A 84 6.30 19.35 -8.72
N HIS A 85 7.39 19.83 -9.36
CA HIS A 85 7.32 20.37 -10.72
C HIS A 85 6.93 19.32 -11.75
N ALA A 86 7.47 18.10 -11.64
CA ALA A 86 7.12 16.99 -12.52
C ALA A 86 5.65 16.58 -12.34
N ALA A 87 5.13 16.58 -11.09
CA ALA A 87 3.74 16.30 -10.81
C ALA A 87 2.78 17.37 -11.39
N ILE A 88 3.19 18.64 -11.45
CA ILE A 88 2.43 19.69 -12.16
C ILE A 88 2.32 19.35 -13.65
N VAL A 89 3.44 18.99 -14.28
CA VAL A 89 3.44 18.61 -15.71
C VAL A 89 2.58 17.38 -15.92
N TRP A 90 2.70 16.38 -15.04
CA TRP A 90 1.87 15.17 -15.08
C TRP A 90 0.38 15.52 -14.97
N ALA A 91 -0.01 16.40 -14.04
CA ALA A 91 -1.38 16.84 -13.86
C ALA A 91 -1.94 17.54 -15.13
N ILE A 92 -1.17 18.44 -15.73
CA ILE A 92 -1.56 19.14 -16.96
C ILE A 92 -1.74 18.15 -18.12
N CYS A 93 -0.79 17.22 -18.29
CA CYS A 93 -0.90 16.20 -19.32
C CYS A 93 -2.10 15.29 -19.10
N SER A 94 -2.32 14.83 -17.86
CA SER A 94 -3.48 13.98 -17.51
C SER A 94 -4.81 14.70 -17.72
N PHE A 95 -4.88 15.99 -17.41
CA PHE A 95 -6.05 16.80 -17.70
C PHE A 95 -6.32 16.93 -19.20
N MET A 96 -5.29 17.15 -20.01
CA MET A 96 -5.41 17.19 -21.48
C MET A 96 -5.76 15.84 -22.10
N MET A 97 -5.38 14.74 -21.44
CA MET A 97 -5.74 13.39 -21.89
C MET A 97 -7.25 13.14 -21.83
N VAL A 98 -8.03 13.83 -20.97
CA VAL A 98 -9.49 13.67 -20.89
C VAL A 98 -10.16 14.00 -22.23
N PRO A 99 -10.11 15.24 -22.76
CA PRO A 99 -10.75 15.56 -24.04
C PRO A 99 -10.13 14.83 -25.24
N LEU A 100 -8.81 14.54 -25.19
CA LEU A 100 -8.16 13.75 -26.25
C LEU A 100 -8.70 12.30 -26.28
N THR A 101 -8.94 11.70 -25.13
CA THR A 101 -9.49 10.35 -25.04
C THR A 101 -10.95 10.34 -25.49
N LEU A 102 -11.75 11.34 -25.11
CA LEU A 102 -13.13 11.46 -25.59
C LEU A 102 -13.22 11.64 -27.10
N SER A 103 -12.33 12.45 -27.66
CA SER A 103 -12.22 12.62 -29.12
C SER A 103 -11.83 11.28 -29.81
N ASP A 104 -10.88 10.56 -29.26
CA ASP A 104 -10.38 9.28 -29.80
C ASP A 104 -11.44 8.18 -29.77
N THR A 105 -12.20 8.07 -28.66
CA THR A 105 -13.24 7.03 -28.46
C THR A 105 -14.52 7.32 -29.23
N SER A 106 -14.88 8.59 -29.41
CA SER A 106 -16.10 8.98 -30.14
C SER A 106 -15.86 9.21 -31.64
N GLY A 107 -14.62 9.31 -32.10
CA GLY A 107 -14.28 9.71 -33.47
C GLY A 107 -14.61 11.17 -33.80
N GLN A 108 -14.97 12.00 -32.79
CA GLN A 108 -15.29 13.40 -32.99
C GLN A 108 -14.02 14.26 -32.96
N PRO A 109 -13.98 15.36 -33.73
CA PRO A 109 -12.87 16.31 -33.68
C PRO A 109 -12.63 16.83 -32.24
N PHE A 110 -11.36 17.06 -31.88
CA PHE A 110 -10.98 17.59 -30.56
C PHE A 110 -11.76 18.84 -30.14
N ALA A 111 -12.06 19.74 -31.08
CA ALA A 111 -12.83 20.96 -30.82
C ALA A 111 -14.27 20.68 -30.31
N GLU A 112 -14.88 19.57 -30.74
CA GLU A 112 -16.18 19.13 -30.24
C GLU A 112 -16.04 18.45 -28.85
N ALA A 113 -15.02 17.60 -28.69
CA ALA A 113 -14.80 16.88 -27.44
C ALA A 113 -14.50 17.81 -26.24
N ILE A 114 -13.89 18.98 -26.47
CA ILE A 114 -13.56 19.94 -25.41
C ILE A 114 -14.75 20.81 -24.97
N LYS A 115 -15.90 20.77 -25.66
CA LYS A 115 -17.09 21.52 -25.25
C LYS A 115 -17.57 21.05 -23.88
N PRO A 116 -17.92 21.96 -22.95
CA PRO A 116 -18.26 21.60 -21.56
C PRO A 116 -19.36 20.52 -21.44
N ALA A 117 -20.38 20.56 -22.30
CA ALA A 117 -21.46 19.56 -22.30
C ALA A 117 -20.96 18.16 -22.64
N ASN A 118 -20.13 18.04 -23.69
CA ASN A 118 -19.56 16.77 -24.12
C ASN A 118 -18.51 16.24 -23.13
N LEU A 119 -17.74 17.15 -22.55
CA LEU A 119 -16.75 16.83 -21.52
C LEU A 119 -17.42 16.25 -20.27
N TRP A 120 -18.52 16.87 -19.80
CA TRP A 120 -19.21 16.42 -18.60
C TRP A 120 -19.91 15.10 -18.81
N SER A 121 -20.67 14.94 -19.91
CA SER A 121 -21.34 13.68 -20.23
C SER A 121 -20.34 12.54 -20.51
N GLY A 122 -19.22 12.85 -21.18
CA GLY A 122 -18.21 11.85 -21.52
C GLY A 122 -17.43 11.33 -20.30
N LEU A 123 -17.27 12.13 -19.25
CA LEU A 123 -16.58 11.71 -18.01
C LEU A 123 -17.32 10.59 -17.29
N ASP A 124 -18.64 10.52 -17.41
CA ASP A 124 -19.44 9.48 -16.76
C ASP A 124 -19.67 8.26 -17.65
N GLN A 125 -19.53 8.40 -18.98
CA GLN A 125 -19.79 7.34 -19.95
C GLN A 125 -18.51 6.61 -20.40
N VAL A 126 -17.34 7.26 -20.31
CA VAL A 126 -16.05 6.71 -20.79
C VAL A 126 -15.12 6.50 -19.62
N GLU A 127 -15.01 5.27 -19.16
CA GLU A 127 -14.21 4.89 -17.98
C GLU A 127 -12.77 5.39 -18.04
N ILE A 128 -12.12 5.27 -19.20
CA ILE A 128 -10.71 5.70 -19.36
C ILE A 128 -10.57 7.24 -19.25
N ALA A 129 -11.59 8.02 -19.63
CA ALA A 129 -11.60 9.46 -19.41
C ALA A 129 -11.73 9.78 -17.92
N GLY A 130 -12.57 9.03 -17.20
CA GLY A 130 -12.66 9.06 -15.74
C GLY A 130 -11.35 8.72 -15.04
N ALA A 131 -10.63 7.72 -15.54
CA ALA A 131 -9.31 7.36 -15.02
C ALA A 131 -8.29 8.50 -15.17
N TRP A 132 -8.24 9.17 -16.32
CA TRP A 132 -7.40 10.34 -16.51
C TRP A 132 -7.75 11.50 -15.57
N ARG A 133 -9.05 11.72 -15.31
CA ARG A 133 -9.52 12.69 -14.31
C ARG A 133 -8.94 12.40 -12.94
N TRP A 134 -9.05 11.14 -12.45
CA TRP A 134 -8.51 10.76 -11.16
C TRP A 134 -6.99 10.87 -11.10
N THR A 135 -6.29 10.45 -12.15
CA THR A 135 -4.84 10.63 -12.27
C THR A 135 -4.45 12.10 -12.17
N ALA A 136 -5.18 13.00 -12.86
CA ALA A 136 -4.93 14.45 -12.79
C ALA A 136 -5.12 14.99 -11.37
N ILE A 137 -6.20 14.60 -10.68
CA ILE A 137 -6.49 15.01 -9.29
C ILE A 137 -5.36 14.55 -8.36
N ILE A 138 -4.97 13.28 -8.43
CA ILE A 138 -3.90 12.72 -7.59
C ILE A 138 -2.57 13.43 -7.88
N ALA A 139 -2.26 13.72 -9.14
CA ALA A 139 -1.05 14.45 -9.52
C ALA A 139 -1.04 15.90 -8.99
N VAL A 140 -2.19 16.60 -8.98
CA VAL A 140 -2.33 17.93 -8.35
C VAL A 140 -2.10 17.84 -6.85
N VAL A 141 -2.74 16.89 -6.18
CA VAL A 141 -2.55 16.67 -4.74
C VAL A 141 -1.09 16.38 -4.43
N LEU A 142 -0.45 15.51 -5.20
CA LEU A 142 0.97 15.20 -5.05
C LEU A 142 1.84 16.45 -5.25
N ALA A 143 1.57 17.27 -6.26
CA ALA A 143 2.32 18.50 -6.53
C ALA A 143 2.25 19.47 -5.35
N ILE A 144 1.06 19.65 -4.76
CA ILE A 144 0.82 20.53 -3.61
C ILE A 144 1.52 19.98 -2.37
N LEU A 145 1.28 18.71 -2.03
CA LEU A 145 1.86 18.08 -0.85
C LEU A 145 3.39 18.05 -0.90
N ALA A 146 3.98 17.74 -2.06
CA ALA A 146 5.42 17.79 -2.27
C ALA A 146 5.96 19.23 -2.12
N ARG A 147 5.18 20.26 -2.51
CA ARG A 147 5.56 21.68 -2.31
C ARG A 147 5.66 22.07 -0.85
N LEU A 148 4.78 21.53 0.00
CA LEU A 148 4.67 21.86 1.41
C LEU A 148 5.60 20.99 2.30
N THR A 149 6.19 19.91 1.76
CA THR A 149 6.94 18.95 2.55
C THR A 149 8.38 19.41 2.79
N LEU A 150 8.76 19.49 4.08
CA LEU A 150 10.12 19.76 4.54
C LEU A 150 10.69 18.61 5.39
N ARG A 151 9.84 17.79 5.99
CA ARG A 151 10.26 16.68 6.85
C ARG A 151 10.38 15.39 6.06
N TRP A 152 11.47 14.66 6.26
CA TRP A 152 11.79 13.43 5.55
C TRP A 152 10.71 12.34 5.68
N TRP A 153 10.10 12.16 6.83
CA TRP A 153 9.14 11.08 7.07
C TRP A 153 7.85 11.17 6.21
N TRP A 154 7.56 12.33 5.59
CA TRP A 154 6.49 12.48 4.62
C TRP A 154 6.84 11.93 3.24
N THR A 155 8.13 11.79 2.90
CA THR A 155 8.54 11.42 1.53
C THR A 155 8.14 10.00 1.13
N PRO A 156 8.16 8.96 2.01
CA PRO A 156 7.60 7.66 1.66
C PRO A 156 6.09 7.69 1.40
N LEU A 157 5.34 8.53 2.13
CA LEU A 157 3.90 8.70 1.89
C LEU A 157 3.62 9.39 0.56
N LEU A 158 4.41 10.40 0.22
CA LEU A 158 4.32 11.06 -1.09
C LEU A 158 4.67 10.09 -2.23
N LEU A 159 5.66 9.22 -2.03
CA LEU A 159 5.99 8.16 -2.99
C LEU A 159 4.79 7.21 -3.18
N LEU A 160 4.14 6.82 -2.10
CA LEU A 160 2.93 6.00 -2.16
C LEU A 160 1.81 6.72 -2.93
N VAL A 161 1.55 8.01 -2.67
CA VAL A 161 0.58 8.81 -3.42
C VAL A 161 0.93 8.87 -4.91
N GLY A 162 2.22 9.04 -5.25
CA GLY A 162 2.69 9.00 -6.64
C GLY A 162 2.42 7.65 -7.31
N LEU A 163 2.66 6.54 -6.63
CA LEU A 163 2.37 5.19 -7.14
C LEU A 163 0.85 4.96 -7.27
N LEU A 164 0.05 5.43 -6.31
CA LEU A 164 -1.41 5.39 -6.41
C LEU A 164 -1.95 6.20 -7.59
N GLY A 165 -1.27 7.26 -8.00
CA GLY A 165 -1.62 8.02 -9.21
C GLY A 165 -1.51 7.25 -10.52
N LEU A 166 -0.80 6.11 -10.54
CA LEU A 166 -0.72 5.21 -11.70
C LEU A 166 -1.92 4.22 -11.75
N MET A 167 -2.58 3.99 -10.62
CA MET A 167 -3.59 2.94 -10.48
C MET A 167 -4.84 3.18 -11.34
N PRO A 168 -5.42 4.40 -11.44
CA PRO A 168 -6.62 4.59 -12.26
C PRO A 168 -6.47 4.08 -13.69
N LEU A 169 -5.32 4.31 -14.32
CA LEU A 169 -5.04 3.86 -15.68
C LEU A 169 -4.72 2.37 -15.79
N ALA A 170 -4.17 1.77 -14.73
CA ALA A 170 -3.88 0.34 -14.68
C ALA A 170 -5.16 -0.49 -14.53
N LEU A 171 -6.16 0.07 -13.84
CA LEU A 171 -7.43 -0.59 -13.52
C LEU A 171 -8.50 -0.41 -14.63
N THR A 172 -8.25 0.48 -15.60
CA THR A 172 -9.13 0.73 -16.75
C THR A 172 -8.40 0.43 -18.05
N GLY A 173 -9.12 0.26 -19.15
CA GLY A 173 -8.57 0.03 -20.49
C GLY A 173 -8.53 -1.43 -20.90
N HIS A 174 -7.78 -1.74 -21.97
CA HIS A 174 -7.80 -3.07 -22.61
C HIS A 174 -7.32 -4.24 -21.72
N SER A 175 -6.70 -3.96 -20.58
CA SER A 175 -6.30 -5.01 -19.62
C SER A 175 -7.45 -5.43 -18.72
N SER A 176 -8.46 -4.59 -18.55
CA SER A 176 -9.63 -4.85 -17.73
C SER A 176 -10.81 -5.44 -18.49
N SER A 177 -10.68 -5.72 -19.78
CA SER A 177 -11.72 -6.28 -20.63
C SER A 177 -11.20 -7.53 -21.37
N GLY A 178 -12.06 -8.53 -21.50
CA GLY A 178 -11.74 -9.79 -22.20
C GLY A 178 -11.20 -10.90 -21.29
N GLY A 179 -10.98 -12.08 -21.86
CA GLY A 179 -10.50 -13.27 -21.13
C GLY A 179 -9.18 -13.04 -20.40
N SER A 180 -9.06 -13.56 -19.19
CA SER A 180 -7.90 -13.42 -18.31
C SER A 180 -7.54 -11.97 -17.91
N HIS A 181 -8.55 -11.08 -17.90
CA HIS A 181 -8.34 -9.66 -17.55
C HIS A 181 -7.82 -9.47 -16.11
N ASP A 182 -8.16 -10.36 -15.19
CA ASP A 182 -7.65 -10.38 -13.81
C ASP A 182 -6.12 -10.54 -13.77
N ILE A 183 -5.57 -11.49 -14.51
CA ILE A 183 -4.11 -11.70 -14.62
C ILE A 183 -3.47 -10.55 -15.37
N ALA A 184 -4.08 -10.08 -16.45
CA ALA A 184 -3.55 -8.98 -17.26
C ALA A 184 -3.47 -7.67 -16.45
N THR A 185 -4.51 -7.31 -15.70
CA THR A 185 -4.56 -6.11 -14.86
C THR A 185 -3.54 -6.18 -13.73
N ASN A 186 -3.49 -7.29 -12.99
CA ASN A 186 -2.53 -7.49 -11.91
C ASN A 186 -1.08 -7.42 -12.42
N SER A 187 -0.81 -8.05 -13.56
CA SER A 187 0.50 -8.00 -14.22
C SER A 187 0.85 -6.58 -14.66
N LEU A 188 -0.11 -5.81 -15.18
CA LEU A 188 0.09 -4.42 -15.59
C LEU A 188 0.40 -3.50 -14.39
N ILE A 189 -0.26 -3.68 -13.25
CA ILE A 189 0.03 -2.94 -12.02
C ILE A 189 1.48 -3.15 -11.60
N LEU A 190 1.92 -4.41 -11.51
CA LEU A 190 3.31 -4.76 -11.18
C LEU A 190 4.30 -4.15 -12.17
N HIS A 191 3.96 -4.20 -13.48
CA HIS A 191 4.76 -3.64 -14.55
C HIS A 191 4.94 -2.12 -14.43
N LEU A 192 3.85 -1.37 -14.23
CA LEU A 192 3.86 0.09 -14.11
C LEU A 192 4.62 0.56 -12.87
N VAL A 193 4.41 -0.11 -11.73
CA VAL A 193 5.14 0.19 -10.49
C VAL A 193 6.64 -0.05 -10.68
N ALA A 194 7.03 -1.22 -11.21
CA ALA A 194 8.43 -1.56 -11.44
C ALA A 194 9.09 -0.63 -12.46
N ALA A 195 8.40 -0.31 -13.58
CA ALA A 195 8.89 0.62 -14.59
C ALA A 195 9.11 2.02 -14.01
N SER A 196 8.16 2.52 -13.22
CA SER A 196 8.24 3.86 -12.63
C SER A 196 9.35 3.97 -11.59
N LEU A 197 9.55 2.95 -10.76
CA LEU A 197 10.63 2.92 -9.78
C LEU A 197 11.99 2.77 -10.44
N TRP A 198 12.11 1.95 -11.48
CA TRP A 198 13.38 1.74 -12.20
C TRP A 198 13.76 2.95 -13.04
N ALA A 199 12.92 3.34 -13.99
CA ALA A 199 13.21 4.48 -14.87
C ALA A 199 13.29 5.79 -14.07
N GLY A 200 12.36 6.01 -13.15
CA GLY A 200 12.34 7.19 -12.29
C GLY A 200 13.55 7.27 -11.36
N GLY A 201 13.90 6.15 -10.73
CA GLY A 201 15.10 6.06 -9.90
C GLY A 201 16.37 6.36 -10.68
N LEU A 202 16.48 5.88 -11.95
CA LEU A 202 17.59 6.17 -12.83
C LEU A 202 17.67 7.67 -13.20
N PHE A 203 16.54 8.27 -13.59
CA PHE A 203 16.46 9.71 -13.87
C PHE A 203 16.88 10.56 -12.68
N ALA A 204 16.38 10.22 -11.49
CA ALA A 204 16.68 10.93 -10.26
C ALA A 204 18.16 10.78 -9.88
N LEU A 205 18.71 9.56 -9.94
CA LEU A 205 20.12 9.28 -9.67
C LEU A 205 21.05 10.02 -10.67
N LEU A 206 20.71 9.98 -11.97
CA LEU A 206 21.49 10.69 -12.99
C LEU A 206 21.49 12.21 -12.75
N ALA A 207 20.33 12.78 -12.42
CA ALA A 207 20.20 14.18 -12.10
C ALA A 207 20.99 14.55 -10.82
N HIS A 208 20.94 13.69 -9.79
CA HIS A 208 21.70 13.84 -8.54
C HIS A 208 23.21 13.77 -8.80
N ALA A 209 23.69 12.78 -9.53
CA ALA A 209 25.10 12.61 -9.85
C ALA A 209 25.66 13.78 -10.70
N ARG A 210 24.89 14.27 -11.70
CA ARG A 210 25.27 15.43 -12.53
C ARG A 210 25.40 16.74 -11.74
N ARG A 211 24.57 16.91 -10.71
CA ARG A 211 24.63 18.09 -9.83
C ARG A 211 25.76 18.02 -8.79
N GLY A 212 26.47 16.92 -8.74
CA GLY A 212 27.53 16.73 -7.75
C GLY A 212 27.00 16.42 -6.35
N GLY A 213 25.79 15.84 -6.24
CA GLY A 213 25.12 15.55 -4.97
C GLY A 213 25.92 14.64 -4.04
N ASP A 214 25.75 14.82 -2.73
CA ASP A 214 26.42 14.03 -1.72
C ASP A 214 25.83 12.60 -1.64
N TYR A 215 26.58 11.65 -1.07
CA TYR A 215 26.17 10.24 -0.96
C TYR A 215 25.78 9.57 -2.30
N THR A 216 26.34 10.02 -3.43
CA THR A 216 26.04 9.44 -4.77
C THR A 216 26.39 7.94 -4.82
N ASP A 217 27.45 7.49 -4.13
CA ASP A 217 27.84 6.09 -4.03
C ASP A 217 26.79 5.25 -3.28
N VAL A 218 26.25 5.75 -2.19
CA VAL A 218 25.17 5.10 -1.42
C VAL A 218 23.89 5.05 -2.25
N ALA A 219 23.52 6.17 -2.89
CA ALA A 219 22.35 6.27 -3.75
C ALA A 219 22.43 5.28 -4.92
N ALA A 220 23.60 5.18 -5.57
CA ALA A 220 23.83 4.26 -6.68
C ALA A 220 23.74 2.78 -6.26
N ARG A 221 24.30 2.39 -5.10
CA ARG A 221 24.16 1.03 -4.55
C ARG A 221 22.72 0.67 -4.23
N ARG A 222 21.97 1.57 -3.57
CA ARG A 222 20.56 1.37 -3.25
C ARG A 222 19.71 1.28 -4.50
N PHE A 223 19.92 2.18 -5.45
CA PHE A 223 19.28 2.13 -6.76
C PHE A 223 19.55 0.82 -7.49
N SER A 224 20.80 0.36 -7.52
CA SER A 224 21.17 -0.90 -8.18
C SER A 224 20.39 -2.10 -7.62
N THR A 225 20.09 -2.13 -6.33
CA THR A 225 19.26 -3.17 -5.72
C THR A 225 17.81 -3.06 -6.18
N VAL A 226 17.22 -1.86 -6.13
CA VAL A 226 15.86 -1.60 -6.61
C VAL A 226 15.74 -1.93 -8.10
N ALA A 227 16.67 -1.45 -8.93
CA ALA A 227 16.69 -1.72 -10.37
C ALA A 227 16.73 -3.21 -10.69
N SER A 228 17.45 -4.02 -9.89
CA SER A 228 17.49 -5.48 -10.11
C SER A 228 16.16 -6.15 -9.84
N ILE A 229 15.50 -5.76 -8.75
CA ILE A 229 14.17 -6.28 -8.40
C ILE A 229 13.18 -5.87 -9.49
N CYS A 230 13.21 -4.59 -9.88
CA CYS A 230 12.33 -4.08 -10.95
C CYS A 230 12.58 -4.78 -12.29
N PHE A 231 13.84 -5.06 -12.65
CA PHE A 231 14.17 -5.79 -13.87
C PHE A 231 13.54 -7.18 -13.91
N VAL A 232 13.61 -7.92 -12.80
CA VAL A 232 12.99 -9.26 -12.69
C VAL A 232 11.47 -9.15 -12.78
N VAL A 233 10.86 -8.19 -12.04
CA VAL A 233 9.42 -7.96 -12.07
C VAL A 233 8.95 -7.56 -13.47
N MET A 234 9.70 -6.70 -14.16
CA MET A 234 9.42 -6.27 -15.54
C MET A 234 9.46 -7.42 -16.54
N GLY A 235 10.49 -8.29 -16.42
CA GLY A 235 10.60 -9.48 -17.26
C GLY A 235 9.42 -10.44 -17.04
N PHE A 236 9.14 -10.76 -15.77
CA PHE A 236 8.05 -11.66 -15.40
C PHE A 236 6.67 -11.13 -15.82
N SER A 237 6.35 -9.88 -15.48
CA SER A 237 5.09 -9.26 -15.86
C SER A 237 4.94 -9.08 -17.38
N GLY A 238 6.04 -8.78 -18.09
CA GLY A 238 6.05 -8.68 -19.54
C GLY A 238 5.74 -10.00 -20.24
N VAL A 239 6.32 -11.10 -19.75
CA VAL A 239 6.03 -12.45 -20.27
C VAL A 239 4.56 -12.83 -20.03
N ILE A 240 4.04 -12.58 -18.82
CA ILE A 240 2.63 -12.88 -18.50
C ILE A 240 1.69 -12.09 -19.42
N ASN A 241 1.91 -10.78 -19.57
CA ASN A 241 1.09 -9.95 -20.45
C ASN A 241 1.17 -10.40 -21.92
N ALA A 242 2.32 -10.89 -22.38
CA ALA A 242 2.47 -11.42 -23.71
C ALA A 242 1.68 -12.71 -23.90
N ILE A 243 1.80 -13.67 -22.97
CA ILE A 243 1.10 -14.98 -23.05
C ILE A 243 -0.42 -14.82 -23.04
N VAL A 244 -0.93 -13.88 -22.20
CA VAL A 244 -2.38 -13.64 -22.10
C VAL A 244 -2.98 -13.06 -23.38
N ARG A 245 -2.20 -12.32 -24.19
CA ARG A 245 -2.72 -11.52 -25.32
C ARG A 245 -2.31 -12.00 -26.69
N LEU A 246 -1.30 -12.84 -26.77
CA LEU A 246 -0.67 -13.17 -28.05
C LEU A 246 -0.45 -14.68 -28.14
N PRO A 247 -1.13 -15.37 -29.06
CA PRO A 247 -0.79 -16.76 -29.44
C PRO A 247 0.66 -16.80 -29.94
N LEU A 248 1.36 -17.90 -29.65
CA LEU A 248 2.79 -18.05 -30.00
C LEU A 248 3.02 -17.94 -31.51
N ASP A 249 2.10 -18.42 -32.32
CA ASP A 249 2.16 -18.39 -33.78
C ASP A 249 2.09 -16.96 -34.35
N ASP A 250 1.49 -16.03 -33.59
CA ASP A 250 1.28 -14.65 -34.00
C ASP A 250 2.43 -13.71 -33.60
N VAL A 251 3.45 -14.20 -32.89
CA VAL A 251 4.56 -13.39 -32.38
C VAL A 251 5.33 -12.66 -33.51
N PHE A 252 5.57 -13.34 -34.65
CA PHE A 252 6.33 -12.77 -35.75
C PHE A 252 5.45 -12.32 -36.93
N THR A 253 4.21 -12.77 -36.98
CA THR A 253 3.29 -12.52 -38.09
C THR A 253 2.55 -11.19 -37.93
N THR A 254 2.19 -10.81 -36.69
CA THR A 254 1.41 -9.62 -36.41
C THR A 254 2.26 -8.41 -36.03
N THR A 255 1.73 -7.19 -36.24
CA THR A 255 2.37 -5.95 -35.81
C THR A 255 2.50 -5.89 -34.29
N TYR A 256 1.47 -6.38 -33.56
CA TYR A 256 1.46 -6.47 -32.12
C TYR A 256 2.59 -7.36 -31.60
N GLY A 257 2.77 -8.54 -32.18
CA GLY A 257 3.84 -9.48 -31.79
C GLY A 257 5.23 -8.91 -32.05
N ARG A 258 5.45 -8.27 -33.22
CA ARG A 258 6.73 -7.60 -33.54
C ARG A 258 7.08 -6.48 -32.54
N LEU A 259 6.10 -5.72 -32.04
CA LEU A 259 6.31 -4.72 -31.01
C LEU A 259 6.67 -5.34 -29.65
N ILE A 260 6.10 -6.51 -29.30
CA ILE A 260 6.49 -7.28 -28.10
C ILE A 260 7.95 -7.75 -28.22
N VAL A 261 8.34 -8.28 -29.38
CA VAL A 261 9.74 -8.68 -29.63
C VAL A 261 10.68 -7.47 -29.48
N ALA A 262 10.32 -6.31 -30.04
CA ALA A 262 11.11 -5.08 -29.89
C ALA A 262 11.24 -4.65 -28.42
N LYS A 263 10.18 -4.75 -27.60
CA LYS A 263 10.23 -4.49 -26.17
C LYS A 263 11.10 -5.49 -25.41
N THR A 264 11.08 -6.76 -25.81
CA THR A 264 11.93 -7.80 -25.21
C THR A 264 13.40 -7.51 -25.49
N VAL A 265 13.74 -7.16 -26.73
CA VAL A 265 15.10 -6.74 -27.12
C VAL A 265 15.54 -5.50 -26.32
N ALA A 266 14.65 -4.49 -26.18
CA ALA A 266 14.94 -3.32 -25.38
C ALA A 266 15.22 -3.68 -23.91
N LEU A 267 14.45 -4.59 -23.31
CA LEU A 267 14.67 -5.06 -21.95
C LEU A 267 16.03 -5.76 -21.80
N ILE A 268 16.44 -6.58 -22.76
CA ILE A 268 17.75 -7.25 -22.77
C ILE A 268 18.88 -6.20 -22.83
N ILE A 269 18.75 -5.19 -23.69
CA ILE A 269 19.72 -4.08 -23.79
C ILE A 269 19.80 -3.31 -22.46
N LEU A 270 18.68 -3.01 -21.84
CA LEU A 270 18.63 -2.36 -20.53
C LEU A 270 19.26 -3.24 -19.43
N GLY A 271 19.06 -4.55 -19.47
CA GLY A 271 19.73 -5.50 -18.59
C GLY A 271 21.25 -5.46 -18.73
N PHE A 272 21.75 -5.33 -19.96
CA PHE A 272 23.19 -5.17 -20.25
C PHE A 272 23.72 -3.83 -19.66
N PHE A 273 23.00 -2.73 -19.77
CA PHE A 273 23.38 -1.47 -19.11
C PHE A 273 23.46 -1.61 -17.60
N GLY A 274 22.46 -2.27 -16.98
CA GLY A 274 22.46 -2.53 -15.55
C GLY A 274 23.64 -3.39 -15.10
N TRP A 275 23.99 -4.42 -15.88
CA TRP A 275 25.21 -5.22 -15.65
C TRP A 275 26.49 -4.36 -15.78
N ALA A 276 26.60 -3.54 -16.83
CA ALA A 276 27.76 -2.67 -17.03
C ALA A 276 27.93 -1.63 -15.90
N GLN A 277 26.83 -1.08 -15.40
CA GLN A 277 26.85 -0.18 -14.23
C GLN A 277 27.40 -0.89 -12.99
N ARG A 278 26.96 -2.13 -12.72
CA ARG A 278 27.43 -2.92 -11.56
C ARG A 278 28.88 -3.30 -11.67
N SER A 279 29.33 -3.71 -12.86
CA SER A 279 30.69 -4.20 -13.06
C SER A 279 31.73 -3.07 -13.16
N ARG A 280 31.34 -1.85 -13.56
CA ARG A 280 32.28 -0.75 -13.83
C ARG A 280 32.00 0.51 -13.01
N ALA A 281 30.75 0.99 -12.96
CA ALA A 281 30.43 2.28 -12.34
C ALA A 281 30.39 2.20 -10.81
N LEU A 282 29.81 1.14 -10.23
CA LEU A 282 29.76 0.98 -8.77
C LEU A 282 31.13 0.77 -8.13
N PRO A 283 32.05 -0.09 -8.66
CA PRO A 283 33.41 -0.20 -8.14
C PRO A 283 34.18 1.12 -8.21
N ALA A 284 34.11 1.82 -9.36
CA ALA A 284 34.78 3.12 -9.50
C ALA A 284 34.30 4.19 -8.50
N LEU A 285 33.00 4.17 -8.15
CA LEU A 285 32.43 5.04 -7.10
C LEU A 285 32.83 4.59 -5.69
N ALA A 286 33.02 3.29 -5.47
CA ALA A 286 33.45 2.77 -4.17
C ALA A 286 34.93 3.15 -3.88
N GLU A 287 35.79 3.14 -4.90
CA GLU A 287 37.18 3.59 -4.80
C GLU A 287 37.29 5.11 -4.66
N ASN A 288 36.50 5.85 -5.43
CA ASN A 288 36.49 7.31 -5.38
C ASN A 288 35.05 7.86 -5.56
N PRO A 289 34.39 8.29 -4.47
CA PRO A 289 33.02 8.84 -4.50
C PRO A 289 32.82 10.06 -5.43
N LYS A 290 33.91 10.72 -5.83
CA LYS A 290 33.90 11.83 -6.77
C LYS A 290 33.98 11.39 -8.24
N SER A 291 34.34 10.14 -8.53
CA SER A 291 34.46 9.59 -9.88
C SER A 291 33.09 9.18 -10.45
N ARG A 292 32.29 10.17 -10.86
CA ARG A 292 30.92 9.99 -11.34
C ARG A 292 30.81 9.79 -12.85
N SER A 293 31.89 9.94 -13.60
CA SER A 293 31.87 9.96 -15.07
C SER A 293 31.33 8.67 -15.68
N ALA A 294 31.74 7.51 -15.15
CA ALA A 294 31.26 6.21 -15.62
C ALA A 294 29.74 6.06 -15.36
N LEU A 295 29.28 6.39 -14.14
CA LEU A 295 27.85 6.36 -13.80
C LEU A 295 27.04 7.28 -14.74
N ILE A 296 27.47 8.53 -14.94
CA ILE A 296 26.77 9.49 -15.79
C ILE A 296 26.68 9.01 -17.25
N ARG A 297 27.75 8.40 -17.78
CA ARG A 297 27.75 7.88 -19.16
C ARG A 297 26.80 6.71 -19.33
N PHE A 298 26.89 5.69 -18.48
CA PHE A 298 26.02 4.51 -18.56
C PHE A 298 24.56 4.85 -18.25
N ALA A 299 24.30 5.58 -17.17
CA ALA A 299 22.94 6.01 -16.81
C ALA A 299 22.34 6.94 -17.88
N GLY A 300 23.14 7.81 -18.51
CA GLY A 300 22.69 8.66 -19.60
C GLY A 300 22.26 7.87 -20.82
N ALA A 301 23.05 6.89 -21.25
CA ALA A 301 22.70 6.02 -22.38
C ALA A 301 21.47 5.15 -22.07
N GLU A 302 21.42 4.55 -20.88
CA GLU A 302 20.27 3.77 -20.42
C GLU A 302 18.98 4.61 -20.38
N THR A 303 19.06 5.87 -19.95
CA THR A 303 17.94 6.83 -19.95
C THR A 303 17.35 7.04 -21.35
N ILE A 304 18.18 7.10 -22.38
CA ILE A 304 17.73 7.25 -23.77
C ILE A 304 16.97 6.00 -24.23
N VAL A 305 17.52 4.81 -23.96
CA VAL A 305 16.86 3.53 -24.30
C VAL A 305 15.55 3.38 -23.55
N MET A 306 15.51 3.73 -22.26
CA MET A 306 14.25 3.72 -21.48
C MET A 306 13.21 4.66 -22.05
N ALA A 307 13.58 5.88 -22.45
CA ALA A 307 12.65 6.82 -23.04
C ALA A 307 12.06 6.29 -24.37
N ALA A 308 12.91 5.69 -25.22
CA ALA A 308 12.44 5.04 -26.44
C ALA A 308 11.53 3.84 -26.15
N THR A 309 11.84 3.04 -25.13
CA THR A 309 11.02 1.89 -24.70
C THR A 309 9.65 2.34 -24.16
N ILE A 310 9.57 3.46 -23.45
CA ILE A 310 8.29 4.05 -23.01
C ILE A 310 7.46 4.45 -24.23
N GLY A 311 8.06 5.12 -25.23
CA GLY A 311 7.36 5.46 -26.47
C GLY A 311 6.87 4.22 -27.23
N LEU A 312 7.68 3.17 -27.30
CA LEU A 312 7.30 1.88 -27.89
C LEU A 312 6.12 1.22 -27.13
N ALA A 313 6.11 1.31 -25.79
CA ALA A 313 5.02 0.80 -24.96
C ALA A 313 3.71 1.56 -25.21
N ILE A 314 3.76 2.88 -25.39
CA ILE A 314 2.61 3.72 -25.73
C ILE A 314 2.05 3.34 -27.10
N GLY A 315 2.92 3.14 -28.08
CA GLY A 315 2.56 2.67 -29.42
C GLY A 315 1.90 1.29 -29.39
N LEU A 316 2.47 0.34 -28.61
CA LEU A 316 1.87 -0.98 -28.42
C LEU A 316 0.47 -0.90 -27.80
N GLY A 317 0.25 0.01 -26.82
CA GLY A 317 -1.05 0.21 -26.21
C GLY A 317 -2.14 0.75 -27.17
N ARG A 318 -1.76 1.24 -28.34
CA ARG A 318 -2.68 1.67 -29.40
C ARG A 318 -2.81 0.65 -30.55
N THR A 319 -2.01 -0.40 -30.53
CA THR A 319 -2.04 -1.47 -31.53
C THR A 319 -3.01 -2.56 -31.03
N PRO A 320 -4.08 -2.88 -31.77
CA PRO A 320 -5.02 -3.92 -31.33
C PRO A 320 -4.29 -5.28 -31.27
N PRO A 321 -4.52 -6.07 -30.21
CA PRO A 321 -4.05 -7.46 -30.17
C PRO A 321 -4.76 -8.28 -31.24
N PRO A 322 -4.22 -9.45 -31.62
CA PRO A 322 -4.92 -10.40 -32.47
C PRO A 322 -6.30 -10.76 -31.91
N PRO A 323 -7.33 -10.96 -32.73
CA PRO A 323 -8.64 -11.35 -32.26
C PRO A 323 -8.58 -12.71 -31.53
N PRO A 324 -9.39 -12.92 -30.48
CA PRO A 324 -9.43 -14.21 -29.80
C PRO A 324 -9.89 -15.31 -30.72
N LEU A 325 -9.36 -16.51 -30.53
CA LEU A 325 -9.67 -17.71 -31.37
C LEU A 325 -11.11 -18.23 -31.17
N SER A 326 -11.77 -17.85 -30.07
CA SER A 326 -13.15 -18.24 -29.75
C SER A 326 -13.91 -17.06 -29.17
N ILE A 327 -15.23 -17.08 -29.29
CA ILE A 327 -16.11 -16.13 -28.61
C ILE A 327 -16.07 -16.47 -27.11
N PRO A 328 -15.68 -15.55 -26.24
CA PRO A 328 -15.61 -15.81 -24.79
C PRO A 328 -17.04 -16.05 -24.24
N SER A 329 -17.15 -16.96 -23.26
CA SER A 329 -18.39 -17.17 -22.50
C SER A 329 -18.65 -15.96 -21.56
N ILE A 330 -19.90 -15.82 -21.09
CA ILE A 330 -20.26 -14.74 -20.15
C ILE A 330 -19.37 -14.76 -18.88
N PRO A 331 -19.18 -15.92 -18.22
CA PRO A 331 -18.25 -15.97 -17.08
C PRO A 331 -16.81 -15.57 -17.44
N GLU A 332 -16.35 -15.90 -18.64
CA GLU A 332 -15.00 -15.55 -19.10
C GLU A 332 -14.83 -14.03 -19.33
N VAL A 333 -15.90 -13.34 -19.74
CA VAL A 333 -15.91 -11.88 -19.87
C VAL A 333 -15.92 -11.22 -18.49
N GLU A 334 -16.78 -11.71 -17.57
CA GLU A 334 -16.99 -11.09 -16.25
C GLU A 334 -15.91 -11.44 -15.23
N LEU A 335 -15.42 -12.69 -15.21
CA LEU A 335 -14.44 -13.19 -14.25
C LEU A 335 -13.01 -13.22 -14.80
N GLY A 336 -12.85 -13.23 -16.12
CA GLY A 336 -11.58 -13.48 -16.78
C GLY A 336 -11.28 -14.96 -17.03
N TYR A 337 -12.20 -15.88 -16.67
CA TYR A 337 -12.06 -17.33 -16.81
C TYR A 337 -13.41 -18.04 -16.75
N ASN A 338 -13.43 -19.28 -17.23
CA ASN A 338 -14.65 -20.10 -17.23
C ASN A 338 -14.78 -20.93 -15.93
N LEU A 339 -16.03 -21.12 -15.47
CA LEU A 339 -16.40 -21.93 -14.31
C LEU A 339 -17.52 -22.88 -14.70
N PRO A 340 -17.22 -23.99 -15.39
CA PRO A 340 -18.24 -24.93 -15.87
C PRO A 340 -18.91 -25.72 -14.75
N ASP A 341 -18.18 -26.04 -13.68
CA ASP A 341 -18.60 -26.93 -12.61
C ASP A 341 -18.82 -26.19 -11.28
N PRO A 342 -19.71 -26.67 -10.40
CA PRO A 342 -19.90 -26.12 -9.06
C PRO A 342 -18.68 -26.34 -8.17
N PRO A 343 -18.49 -25.50 -7.13
CA PRO A 343 -17.39 -25.66 -6.18
C PRO A 343 -17.48 -27.02 -5.48
N SER A 344 -16.35 -27.71 -5.41
CA SER A 344 -16.19 -28.96 -4.66
C SER A 344 -14.90 -28.93 -3.84
N PHE A 345 -14.80 -29.79 -2.83
CA PHE A 345 -13.57 -29.91 -2.04
C PHE A 345 -12.35 -30.21 -2.93
N MET A 346 -12.54 -31.10 -3.93
CA MET A 346 -11.47 -31.41 -4.88
C MET A 346 -11.10 -30.19 -5.73
N ALA A 347 -12.08 -29.43 -6.23
CA ALA A 347 -11.82 -28.20 -6.97
C ALA A 347 -11.06 -27.16 -6.14
N PHE A 348 -11.34 -27.02 -4.84
CA PHE A 348 -10.59 -26.13 -3.97
C PHE A 348 -9.11 -26.50 -3.85
N VAL A 349 -8.79 -27.80 -3.95
CA VAL A 349 -7.42 -28.30 -3.82
C VAL A 349 -6.68 -28.33 -5.16
N THR A 350 -7.36 -28.66 -6.25
CA THR A 350 -6.71 -28.95 -7.55
C THR A 350 -6.84 -27.82 -8.57
N ASP A 351 -7.89 -27.02 -8.49
CA ASP A 351 -8.20 -25.99 -9.50
C ASP A 351 -7.58 -24.63 -9.14
N TRP A 352 -6.27 -24.53 -9.29
CA TRP A 352 -5.50 -23.33 -8.91
C TRP A 352 -5.53 -22.27 -10.03
N ARG A 353 -5.77 -21.00 -9.60
CA ARG A 353 -5.56 -19.80 -10.39
C ARG A 353 -4.70 -18.82 -9.62
N PHE A 354 -3.41 -18.78 -9.93
CA PHE A 354 -2.43 -18.03 -9.16
C PHE A 354 -2.73 -16.53 -9.20
N ASP A 355 -2.96 -15.95 -8.02
CA ASP A 355 -3.10 -14.48 -7.85
C ASP A 355 -1.73 -13.80 -7.90
N LEU A 356 -1.55 -12.92 -8.89
CA LEU A 356 -0.26 -12.25 -9.11
C LEU A 356 0.08 -11.20 -8.03
N MET A 357 -0.92 -10.64 -7.34
CA MET A 357 -0.69 -9.63 -6.30
C MET A 357 -0.45 -10.30 -4.95
N PHE A 358 -1.47 -10.96 -4.40
CA PHE A 358 -1.43 -11.53 -3.05
C PHE A 358 -0.63 -12.82 -2.98
N GLY A 359 -0.72 -13.67 -4.00
CA GLY A 359 0.09 -14.89 -4.09
C GLY A 359 1.58 -14.58 -4.17
N THR A 360 1.97 -13.63 -5.01
CA THR A 360 3.37 -13.18 -5.10
C THR A 360 3.82 -12.51 -3.80
N ALA A 361 2.96 -11.68 -3.15
CA ALA A 361 3.27 -11.07 -1.87
C ALA A 361 3.46 -12.09 -0.76
N ALA A 362 2.63 -13.14 -0.70
CA ALA A 362 2.76 -14.22 0.27
C ALA A 362 4.09 -15.00 0.11
N ILE A 363 4.44 -15.34 -1.15
CA ILE A 363 5.72 -16.02 -1.45
C ILE A 363 6.90 -15.11 -1.11
N ALA A 364 6.86 -13.84 -1.50
CA ALA A 364 7.92 -12.87 -1.18
C ALA A 364 8.08 -12.70 0.33
N ALA A 365 6.99 -12.60 1.07
CA ALA A 365 7.00 -12.52 2.53
C ALA A 365 7.63 -13.76 3.18
N ALA A 366 7.31 -14.96 2.69
CA ALA A 366 7.92 -16.21 3.16
C ALA A 366 9.43 -16.27 2.87
N ILE A 367 9.85 -15.85 1.66
CA ILE A 367 11.26 -15.80 1.27
C ILE A 367 12.05 -14.79 2.12
N LEU A 368 11.51 -13.56 2.30
CA LEU A 368 12.17 -12.52 3.09
C LEU A 368 12.32 -12.94 4.56
N TYR A 369 11.32 -13.60 5.11
CA TYR A 369 11.39 -14.17 6.46
C TYR A 369 12.47 -15.26 6.54
N GLY A 370 12.54 -16.16 5.56
CA GLY A 370 13.60 -17.18 5.45
C GLY A 370 15.01 -16.60 5.34
N ILE A 371 15.16 -15.48 4.61
CA ILE A 371 16.44 -14.75 4.53
C ILE A 371 16.80 -14.18 5.91
N GLY A 372 15.84 -13.62 6.65
CA GLY A 372 16.04 -13.15 8.02
C GLY A 372 16.51 -14.27 8.96
N LEU A 373 15.86 -15.43 8.90
CA LEU A 373 16.25 -16.61 9.68
C LEU A 373 17.66 -17.09 9.36
N ARG A 374 18.02 -17.15 8.07
CA ARG A 374 19.39 -17.55 7.65
C ARG A 374 20.45 -16.57 8.20
N LYS A 375 20.14 -15.26 8.24
CA LYS A 375 21.06 -14.29 8.84
C LYS A 375 21.25 -14.49 10.33
N LEU A 376 20.16 -14.73 11.09
CA LEU A 376 20.23 -15.04 12.52
C LEU A 376 21.04 -16.32 12.77
N ALA A 377 20.74 -17.39 12.04
CA ALA A 377 21.44 -18.67 12.17
C ALA A 377 22.96 -18.54 11.91
N LYS A 378 23.37 -17.74 10.89
CA LYS A 378 24.79 -17.47 10.63
C LYS A 378 25.48 -16.69 11.76
N ARG A 379 24.73 -15.96 12.60
CA ARG A 379 25.26 -15.26 13.79
C ARG A 379 25.23 -16.11 15.05
N GLY A 380 24.66 -17.34 14.98
CA GLY A 380 24.42 -18.17 16.16
C GLY A 380 23.24 -17.76 17.02
N ASP A 381 22.39 -16.84 16.54
CA ASP A 381 21.22 -16.37 17.25
C ASP A 381 20.08 -17.40 17.20
N SER A 382 19.48 -17.73 18.36
CA SER A 382 18.32 -18.60 18.43
C SER A 382 17.02 -17.87 18.03
N TRP A 383 16.14 -18.60 17.33
CA TRP A 383 14.80 -18.14 16.99
C TRP A 383 13.75 -19.23 17.28
N PRO A 384 12.63 -18.90 17.92
CA PRO A 384 11.61 -19.91 18.25
C PRO A 384 10.97 -20.51 17.00
N VAL A 385 11.03 -21.84 16.87
CA VAL A 385 10.47 -22.57 15.71
C VAL A 385 8.98 -22.32 15.53
N GLY A 386 8.21 -22.22 16.64
CA GLY A 386 6.77 -21.92 16.58
C GLY A 386 6.43 -20.61 15.84
N ARG A 387 7.27 -19.58 15.95
CA ARG A 387 7.09 -18.34 15.18
C ARG A 387 7.29 -18.55 13.69
N THR A 388 8.28 -19.38 13.31
CA THR A 388 8.52 -19.72 11.91
C THR A 388 7.36 -20.49 11.32
N ILE A 389 6.85 -21.49 12.05
CA ILE A 389 5.67 -22.27 11.63
C ILE A 389 4.47 -21.33 11.46
N ALA A 390 4.21 -20.47 12.44
CA ALA A 390 3.09 -19.53 12.38
C ALA A 390 3.18 -18.60 11.14
N TRP A 391 4.36 -18.01 10.89
CA TRP A 391 4.56 -17.15 9.71
C TRP A 391 4.35 -17.89 8.40
N MET A 392 4.98 -19.06 8.24
CA MET A 392 4.84 -19.86 7.02
C MET A 392 3.41 -20.33 6.80
N SER A 393 2.70 -20.72 7.87
CA SER A 393 1.29 -21.07 7.81
C SER A 393 0.42 -19.86 7.44
N GLY A 394 0.72 -18.66 7.97
CA GLY A 394 0.05 -17.42 7.58
C GLY A 394 0.23 -17.10 6.10
N CYS A 395 1.44 -17.20 5.58
CA CYS A 395 1.72 -17.04 4.15
C CYS A 395 0.99 -18.11 3.30
N ALA A 396 0.93 -19.35 3.78
CA ALA A 396 0.20 -20.42 3.10
C ALA A 396 -1.32 -20.16 3.08
N VAL A 397 -1.90 -19.66 4.17
CA VAL A 397 -3.32 -19.25 4.22
C VAL A 397 -3.60 -18.14 3.21
N LEU A 398 -2.75 -17.11 3.13
CA LEU A 398 -2.90 -16.05 2.13
C LEU A 398 -2.85 -16.63 0.71
N LEU A 399 -1.87 -17.47 0.43
CA LEU A 399 -1.71 -18.10 -0.89
C LEU A 399 -2.91 -18.97 -1.26
N ILE A 400 -3.40 -19.79 -0.32
CA ILE A 400 -4.56 -20.67 -0.56
C ILE A 400 -5.82 -19.83 -0.76
N ALA A 401 -6.10 -18.86 0.11
CA ALA A 401 -7.30 -18.04 0.03
C ALA A 401 -7.40 -17.22 -1.26
N THR A 402 -6.26 -16.84 -1.87
CA THR A 402 -6.25 -15.98 -3.06
C THR A 402 -5.94 -16.73 -4.36
N SER A 403 -5.28 -17.89 -4.31
CA SER A 403 -4.72 -18.54 -5.51
C SER A 403 -5.20 -19.97 -5.75
N SER A 404 -5.80 -20.64 -4.75
CA SER A 404 -6.39 -21.96 -4.93
C SER A 404 -7.79 -21.86 -5.54
N GLY A 405 -8.50 -22.99 -5.66
CA GLY A 405 -9.91 -23.00 -6.05
C GLY A 405 -10.77 -22.09 -5.15
N VAL A 406 -10.40 -21.87 -3.89
CA VAL A 406 -11.08 -20.89 -3.03
C VAL A 406 -11.01 -19.48 -3.65
N GLY A 407 -9.83 -19.01 -4.03
CA GLY A 407 -9.66 -17.71 -4.68
C GLY A 407 -10.34 -17.66 -6.06
N LYS A 408 -10.35 -18.76 -6.81
CA LYS A 408 -10.99 -18.85 -8.12
C LYS A 408 -12.51 -18.79 -8.05
N TYR A 409 -13.15 -19.47 -7.09
CA TYR A 409 -14.61 -19.47 -6.92
C TYR A 409 -15.15 -18.27 -6.12
N ALA A 410 -14.32 -17.62 -5.32
CA ALA A 410 -14.75 -16.49 -4.47
C ALA A 410 -15.47 -15.35 -5.21
N PRO A 411 -15.09 -14.92 -6.43
CA PRO A 411 -15.83 -13.89 -7.15
C PRO A 411 -17.21 -14.35 -7.66
N ALA A 412 -17.43 -15.66 -7.77
CA ALA A 412 -18.64 -16.24 -8.38
C ALA A 412 -19.63 -16.84 -7.37
N VAL A 413 -19.20 -17.11 -6.13
CA VAL A 413 -19.98 -17.81 -5.10
C VAL A 413 -19.81 -17.06 -3.77
N PHE A 414 -20.91 -16.54 -3.23
CA PHE A 414 -20.88 -15.68 -2.05
C PHE A 414 -20.36 -16.38 -0.79
N SER A 415 -20.74 -17.65 -0.58
CA SER A 415 -20.27 -18.44 0.55
C SER A 415 -18.75 -18.68 0.51
N VAL A 416 -18.19 -18.96 -0.67
CA VAL A 416 -16.74 -19.11 -0.87
C VAL A 416 -16.01 -17.77 -0.69
N HIS A 417 -16.58 -16.69 -1.22
CA HIS A 417 -16.10 -15.32 -1.01
C HIS A 417 -15.99 -14.99 0.47
N MET A 418 -17.03 -15.31 1.23
CA MET A 418 -17.04 -15.06 2.68
C MET A 418 -15.97 -15.90 3.40
N GLY A 419 -15.81 -17.18 3.01
CA GLY A 419 -14.75 -18.04 3.53
C GLY A 419 -13.35 -17.51 3.25
N ALA A 420 -13.11 -17.03 2.02
CA ALA A 420 -11.84 -16.39 1.65
C ALA A 420 -11.57 -15.13 2.50
N HIS A 421 -12.57 -14.26 2.64
CA HIS A 421 -12.42 -13.03 3.43
C HIS A 421 -12.22 -13.30 4.93
N MET A 422 -12.84 -14.32 5.49
CA MET A 422 -12.58 -14.74 6.87
C MET A 422 -11.15 -15.28 7.03
N ALA A 423 -10.66 -16.04 6.08
CA ALA A 423 -9.27 -16.50 6.08
C ALA A 423 -8.28 -15.33 5.99
N LEU A 424 -8.57 -14.33 5.13
CA LEU A 424 -7.72 -13.15 4.93
C LEU A 424 -7.76 -12.14 6.07
N SER A 425 -8.89 -12.01 6.77
CA SER A 425 -9.07 -11.04 7.85
C SER A 425 -8.72 -11.58 9.23
N MET A 426 -8.84 -12.89 9.44
CA MET A 426 -8.69 -13.50 10.76
C MET A 426 -7.56 -14.52 10.81
N LEU A 427 -7.71 -15.66 10.14
CA LEU A 427 -6.77 -16.77 10.28
C LEU A 427 -5.36 -16.40 9.81
N GLY A 428 -5.23 -15.84 8.60
CA GLY A 428 -3.95 -15.39 8.04
C GLY A 428 -3.26 -14.35 8.94
N PRO A 429 -3.92 -13.24 9.27
CA PRO A 429 -3.37 -12.20 10.14
C PRO A 429 -2.94 -12.66 11.53
N VAL A 430 -3.73 -13.50 12.21
CA VAL A 430 -3.31 -14.09 13.50
C VAL A 430 -1.99 -14.83 13.35
N LEU A 431 -1.90 -15.70 12.37
CA LEU A 431 -0.68 -16.51 12.12
C LEU A 431 0.52 -15.64 11.75
N LEU A 432 0.32 -14.61 10.93
CA LEU A 432 1.37 -13.66 10.54
C LEU A 432 1.87 -12.84 11.75
N VAL A 433 0.97 -12.37 12.61
CA VAL A 433 1.35 -11.64 13.84
C VAL A 433 2.11 -12.54 14.81
N LEU A 434 1.68 -13.80 14.97
CA LEU A 434 2.38 -14.79 15.80
C LEU A 434 3.80 -15.08 15.29
N GLY A 435 4.06 -14.89 14.01
CA GLY A 435 5.39 -14.98 13.40
C GLY A 435 6.39 -13.92 13.84
N ALA A 436 5.91 -12.80 14.42
CA ALA A 436 6.74 -11.68 14.87
C ALA A 436 7.75 -11.16 13.81
N PRO A 437 7.29 -10.77 12.61
CA PRO A 437 8.15 -10.40 11.50
C PRO A 437 8.96 -9.12 11.77
N ILE A 438 8.40 -8.16 12.49
CA ILE A 438 9.09 -6.90 12.84
C ILE A 438 10.26 -7.19 13.75
N THR A 439 10.08 -8.03 14.77
CA THR A 439 11.17 -8.46 15.68
C THR A 439 12.25 -9.19 14.91
N LEU A 440 11.89 -10.10 13.98
CA LEU A 440 12.85 -10.80 13.14
C LEU A 440 13.65 -9.80 12.28
N ALA A 441 12.97 -8.88 11.61
CA ALA A 441 13.61 -7.87 10.76
C ALA A 441 14.59 -7.00 11.56
N LEU A 442 14.17 -6.49 12.72
CA LEU A 442 15.02 -5.66 13.58
C LEU A 442 16.23 -6.40 14.15
N ARG A 443 16.15 -7.73 14.34
CA ARG A 443 17.28 -8.56 14.76
C ARG A 443 18.19 -8.95 13.59
N ALA A 444 17.62 -9.23 12.42
CA ALA A 444 18.36 -9.67 11.24
C ALA A 444 19.08 -8.54 10.50
N LEU A 445 18.57 -7.30 10.60
CA LEU A 445 19.15 -6.14 9.94
C LEU A 445 20.20 -5.47 10.82
N ASP A 446 21.33 -5.11 10.21
CA ASP A 446 22.43 -4.44 10.89
C ASP A 446 22.05 -2.97 11.18
N PRO A 447 22.38 -2.43 12.37
CA PRO A 447 22.19 -1.03 12.66
C PRO A 447 23.18 -0.17 11.83
N ALA A 448 22.73 1.01 11.41
CA ALA A 448 23.55 1.94 10.62
C ALA A 448 24.76 2.53 11.41
N GLY A 449 24.78 2.39 12.73
CA GLY A 449 25.77 3.05 13.59
C GLY A 449 25.48 4.54 13.81
N LYS A 450 26.28 5.21 14.68
CA LYS A 450 25.99 6.60 15.10
C LYS A 450 26.11 7.61 13.96
N ASP A 451 27.01 7.38 13.02
CA ASP A 451 27.29 8.28 11.88
C ASP A 451 27.00 7.63 10.52
N GLY A 452 26.40 6.44 10.54
CA GLY A 452 26.01 5.71 9.34
C GLY A 452 24.75 6.26 8.67
N VAL A 453 24.63 6.03 7.35
CA VAL A 453 23.46 6.41 6.60
C VAL A 453 22.28 5.49 6.97
N PRO A 454 21.10 6.04 7.38
CA PRO A 454 19.95 5.24 7.77
C PRO A 454 19.58 4.17 6.73
N GLY A 455 19.41 2.93 7.19
CA GLY A 455 19.02 1.78 6.37
C GLY A 455 17.59 1.30 6.62
N ILE A 456 17.28 0.09 6.16
CA ILE A 456 15.93 -0.51 6.30
C ILE A 456 15.53 -0.63 7.78
N ARG A 457 16.47 -0.96 8.66
CA ARG A 457 16.21 -1.08 10.10
C ARG A 457 15.75 0.25 10.71
N GLU A 458 16.43 1.35 10.39
CA GLU A 458 16.09 2.68 10.86
C GLU A 458 14.77 3.17 10.27
N TRP A 459 14.47 2.81 9.03
CA TRP A 459 13.17 3.11 8.40
C TRP A 459 12.03 2.40 9.11
N ILE A 460 12.19 1.11 9.45
CA ILE A 460 11.19 0.37 10.24
C ILE A 460 10.98 1.04 11.60
N LEU A 461 12.04 1.42 12.30
CA LEU A 461 11.93 2.11 13.59
C LEU A 461 11.23 3.46 13.46
N THR A 462 11.54 4.24 12.43
CA THR A 462 10.89 5.54 12.17
C THR A 462 9.40 5.36 11.86
N ALA A 463 9.05 4.37 11.05
CA ALA A 463 7.66 4.05 10.73
C ALA A 463 6.88 3.62 12.00
N LEU A 464 7.46 2.76 12.83
CA LEU A 464 6.87 2.32 14.08
C LEU A 464 6.58 3.49 15.04
N HIS A 465 7.50 4.46 15.14
CA HIS A 465 7.34 5.60 16.05
C HIS A 465 6.63 6.81 15.43
N SER A 466 6.14 6.69 14.19
CA SER A 466 5.45 7.77 13.49
C SER A 466 4.11 8.12 14.15
N PRO A 467 3.63 9.39 14.04
CA PRO A 467 2.30 9.78 14.50
C PRO A 467 1.18 8.97 13.84
N PHE A 468 1.35 8.63 12.57
CA PHE A 468 0.41 7.79 11.83
C PHE A 468 0.29 6.38 12.45
N SER A 469 1.44 5.73 12.73
CA SER A 469 1.44 4.42 13.38
C SER A 469 0.79 4.47 14.77
N ARG A 470 1.05 5.53 15.55
CA ARG A 470 0.38 5.75 16.86
C ARG A 470 -1.13 5.91 16.74
N PHE A 471 -1.61 6.54 15.67
CA PHE A 471 -3.03 6.73 15.42
C PHE A 471 -3.71 5.42 15.05
N ILE A 472 -3.19 4.70 14.03
CA ILE A 472 -3.83 3.46 13.57
C ILE A 472 -3.74 2.33 14.60
N THR A 473 -2.69 2.29 15.45
CA THR A 473 -2.56 1.32 16.54
C THR A 473 -3.32 1.71 17.81
N HIS A 474 -4.16 2.75 17.77
CA HIS A 474 -5.10 3.01 18.84
C HIS A 474 -6.13 1.88 18.90
N PRO A 475 -6.42 1.28 20.09
CA PRO A 475 -7.26 0.09 20.16
C PRO A 475 -8.65 0.28 19.55
N ILE A 476 -9.27 1.44 19.77
CA ILE A 476 -10.58 1.76 19.17
C ILE A 476 -10.45 1.88 17.63
N VAL A 477 -9.42 2.56 17.12
CA VAL A 477 -9.23 2.74 15.69
C VAL A 477 -8.99 1.38 15.01
N ALA A 478 -8.14 0.54 15.59
CA ALA A 478 -7.88 -0.80 15.08
C ALA A 478 -9.14 -1.68 15.09
N ALA A 479 -9.95 -1.62 16.17
CA ALA A 479 -11.20 -2.37 16.27
C ALA A 479 -12.25 -1.86 15.25
N VAL A 480 -12.39 -0.54 15.09
CA VAL A 480 -13.32 0.05 14.11
C VAL A 480 -12.91 -0.27 12.69
N LEU A 481 -11.62 -0.21 12.34
CA LEU A 481 -11.15 -0.59 11.01
C LEU A 481 -11.40 -2.06 10.71
N PHE A 482 -11.23 -2.93 11.70
CA PHE A 482 -11.41 -4.37 11.57
C PHE A 482 -12.89 -4.75 11.45
N VAL A 483 -13.70 -4.41 12.46
CA VAL A 483 -15.12 -4.78 12.51
C VAL A 483 -15.96 -3.90 11.59
N GLY A 484 -15.77 -2.59 11.65
CA GLY A 484 -16.52 -1.61 10.86
C GLY A 484 -16.36 -1.79 9.35
N GLY A 485 -15.21 -2.34 8.91
CA GLY A 485 -14.97 -2.69 7.51
C GLY A 485 -16.00 -3.68 6.96
N PHE A 486 -16.40 -4.69 7.73
CA PHE A 486 -17.43 -5.65 7.33
C PHE A 486 -18.80 -4.98 7.18
N TYR A 487 -19.19 -4.16 8.17
CA TYR A 487 -20.47 -3.45 8.14
C TYR A 487 -20.54 -2.45 6.98
N ALA A 488 -19.51 -1.64 6.80
CA ALA A 488 -19.45 -0.66 5.72
C ALA A 488 -19.51 -1.34 4.35
N LEU A 489 -18.77 -2.43 4.17
CA LEU A 489 -18.70 -3.12 2.89
C LEU A 489 -20.03 -3.81 2.56
N TYR A 490 -20.52 -4.70 3.41
CA TYR A 490 -21.66 -5.56 3.08
C TYR A 490 -23.01 -4.90 3.41
N LEU A 491 -23.18 -4.36 4.61
CA LEU A 491 -24.45 -3.76 5.02
C LEU A 491 -24.56 -2.29 4.58
N GLY A 492 -23.43 -1.60 4.37
CA GLY A 492 -23.39 -0.24 3.82
C GLY A 492 -23.60 -0.14 2.31
N GLY A 493 -23.81 -1.27 1.62
CA GLY A 493 -24.11 -1.32 0.19
C GLY A 493 -22.90 -1.18 -0.76
N ILE A 494 -21.69 -0.99 -0.23
CA ILE A 494 -20.47 -0.86 -1.05
C ILE A 494 -20.23 -2.14 -1.87
N TYR A 495 -20.41 -3.31 -1.26
CA TYR A 495 -20.23 -4.59 -1.92
C TYR A 495 -21.14 -4.72 -3.15
N GLY A 496 -22.44 -4.46 -2.99
CA GLY A 496 -23.40 -4.54 -4.11
C GLY A 496 -23.13 -3.57 -5.26
N ALA A 497 -22.48 -2.43 -4.95
CA ALA A 497 -22.13 -1.41 -5.94
C ALA A 497 -20.79 -1.67 -6.65
N THR A 498 -19.98 -2.61 -6.16
CA THR A 498 -18.59 -2.80 -6.65
C THR A 498 -18.20 -4.25 -6.85
N VAL A 499 -19.13 -5.19 -6.65
CA VAL A 499 -18.85 -6.64 -6.76
C VAL A 499 -18.44 -7.08 -8.16
N ASP A 500 -18.84 -6.36 -9.19
CA ASP A 500 -18.45 -6.57 -10.59
C ASP A 500 -17.03 -6.09 -10.91
N SER A 501 -16.45 -5.28 -10.02
CA SER A 501 -15.14 -4.66 -10.24
C SER A 501 -13.99 -5.52 -9.69
N HIS A 502 -13.09 -5.99 -10.57
CA HIS A 502 -11.85 -6.67 -10.15
C HIS A 502 -10.99 -5.80 -9.21
N SER A 503 -10.91 -4.49 -9.47
CA SER A 503 -10.18 -3.55 -8.63
C SER A 503 -10.75 -3.44 -7.22
N ALA A 504 -12.07 -3.50 -7.07
CA ALA A 504 -12.72 -3.50 -5.76
C ALA A 504 -12.38 -4.77 -4.97
N HIS A 505 -12.36 -5.93 -5.61
CA HIS A 505 -11.93 -7.17 -4.96
C HIS A 505 -10.47 -7.11 -4.48
N LEU A 506 -9.56 -6.51 -5.25
CA LEU A 506 -8.18 -6.29 -4.80
C LEU A 506 -8.13 -5.40 -3.56
N LEU A 507 -8.89 -4.30 -3.54
CA LEU A 507 -8.97 -3.39 -2.40
C LEU A 507 -9.62 -4.04 -1.18
N MET A 508 -10.66 -4.86 -1.36
CA MET A 508 -11.29 -5.63 -0.29
C MET A 508 -10.29 -6.60 0.36
N ASN A 509 -9.61 -7.40 -0.44
CA ASN A 509 -8.59 -8.33 0.04
C ASN A 509 -7.47 -7.60 0.80
N LEU A 510 -6.96 -6.49 0.25
CA LEU A 510 -5.95 -5.66 0.90
C LEU A 510 -6.45 -5.10 2.23
N HIS A 511 -7.67 -4.56 2.24
CA HIS A 511 -8.30 -4.01 3.45
C HIS A 511 -8.41 -5.07 4.55
N PHE A 512 -8.92 -6.26 4.24
CA PHE A 512 -9.11 -7.33 5.22
C PHE A 512 -7.78 -7.85 5.77
N ILE A 513 -6.76 -8.04 4.93
CA ILE A 513 -5.43 -8.44 5.37
C ILE A 513 -4.82 -7.38 6.32
N LEU A 514 -4.86 -6.10 5.91
CA LEU A 514 -4.25 -5.02 6.69
C LEU A 514 -5.01 -4.71 7.98
N SER A 515 -6.34 -4.64 7.95
CA SER A 515 -7.16 -4.37 9.13
C SER A 515 -7.09 -5.51 10.14
N GLY A 516 -7.12 -6.76 9.67
CA GLY A 516 -6.92 -7.94 10.49
C GLY A 516 -5.53 -7.99 11.11
N TYR A 517 -4.47 -7.77 10.30
CA TYR A 517 -3.10 -7.72 10.81
C TYR A 517 -2.93 -6.63 11.88
N LEU A 518 -3.46 -5.43 11.63
CA LEU A 518 -3.42 -4.32 12.58
C LEU A 518 -4.13 -4.65 13.89
N PHE A 519 -5.34 -5.20 13.81
CA PHE A 519 -6.13 -5.58 14.99
C PHE A 519 -5.39 -6.60 15.84
N TYR A 520 -4.92 -7.71 15.25
CA TYR A 520 -4.22 -8.75 15.98
C TYR A 520 -2.82 -8.33 16.43
N TRP A 521 -2.13 -7.46 15.69
CA TRP A 521 -0.87 -6.88 16.16
C TRP A 521 -1.04 -6.09 17.45
N VAL A 522 -2.10 -5.27 17.55
CA VAL A 522 -2.43 -4.50 18.75
C VAL A 522 -2.90 -5.43 19.88
N ALA A 523 -3.74 -6.42 19.58
CA ALA A 523 -4.30 -7.35 20.58
C ALA A 523 -3.24 -8.31 21.14
N ILE A 524 -2.49 -9.00 20.28
CA ILE A 524 -1.50 -10.02 20.71
C ILE A 524 -0.24 -9.34 21.23
N GLY A 525 0.31 -8.36 20.48
CA GLY A 525 1.43 -7.52 20.92
C GLY A 525 2.75 -8.27 21.13
N ILE A 526 3.08 -9.24 20.26
CA ILE A 526 4.38 -9.94 20.27
C ILE A 526 5.47 -9.05 19.71
N ASP A 527 5.17 -8.36 18.61
CA ASP A 527 6.07 -7.39 17.99
C ASP A 527 6.03 -6.04 18.72
N PRO A 528 7.11 -5.24 18.64
CA PRO A 528 7.13 -3.89 19.16
C PRO A 528 5.98 -3.06 18.58
N SER A 529 5.18 -2.46 19.47
CA SER A 529 4.08 -1.58 19.10
C SER A 529 4.35 -0.16 19.60
N PRO A 530 3.91 0.88 18.88
CA PRO A 530 4.00 2.28 19.33
C PRO A 530 3.31 2.54 20.67
N ARG A 531 2.32 1.72 21.01
CA ARG A 531 1.58 1.76 22.28
C ARG A 531 1.66 0.40 22.96
N GLN A 532 2.17 0.37 24.19
CA GLN A 532 2.11 -0.81 25.02
C GLN A 532 0.78 -0.78 25.78
N LEU A 533 -0.15 -1.66 25.40
CA LEU A 533 -1.44 -1.78 26.07
C LEU A 533 -1.35 -2.69 27.27
N GLN A 534 -2.11 -2.35 28.31
CA GLN A 534 -2.31 -3.25 29.46
C GLN A 534 -3.08 -4.51 29.01
N PRO A 535 -2.84 -5.68 29.65
CA PRO A 535 -3.53 -6.93 29.29
C PRO A 535 -5.06 -6.81 29.31
N VAL A 536 -5.61 -6.08 30.29
CA VAL A 536 -7.06 -5.82 30.41
C VAL A 536 -7.61 -5.06 29.20
N THR A 537 -6.89 -4.04 28.71
CA THR A 537 -7.31 -3.27 27.53
C THR A 537 -7.31 -4.14 26.26
N LYS A 538 -6.31 -5.01 26.09
CA LYS A 538 -6.27 -5.99 25.01
C LYS A 538 -7.45 -6.95 25.05
N LEU A 539 -7.74 -7.49 26.23
CA LEU A 539 -8.86 -8.37 26.46
C LEU A 539 -10.19 -7.67 26.18
N ALA A 540 -10.38 -6.43 26.67
CA ALA A 540 -11.57 -5.63 26.42
C ALA A 540 -11.77 -5.32 24.92
N MET A 541 -10.69 -5.08 24.18
CA MET A 541 -10.73 -4.86 22.73
C MET A 541 -11.24 -6.10 21.98
N VAL A 542 -10.71 -7.28 22.28
CA VAL A 542 -11.12 -8.55 21.64
C VAL A 542 -12.54 -8.92 22.06
N PHE A 543 -12.84 -8.86 23.37
CA PHE A 543 -14.17 -9.15 23.90
C PHE A 543 -15.24 -8.22 23.32
N GLY A 544 -14.95 -6.92 23.24
CA GLY A 544 -15.86 -5.94 22.65
C GLY A 544 -16.10 -6.13 21.15
N SER A 545 -15.17 -6.77 20.42
CA SER A 545 -15.33 -7.04 18.98
C SER A 545 -16.20 -8.27 18.69
N LEU A 546 -16.27 -9.25 19.60
CA LEU A 546 -17.03 -10.50 19.44
C LEU A 546 -18.52 -10.29 19.10
N PRO A 547 -19.31 -9.51 19.89
CA PRO A 547 -20.73 -9.35 19.60
C PRO A 547 -20.99 -8.71 18.23
N PHE A 548 -20.18 -7.73 17.84
CA PHE A 548 -20.32 -7.07 16.54
C PHE A 548 -20.03 -8.03 15.39
N HIS A 549 -19.03 -8.89 15.55
CA HIS A 549 -18.75 -9.89 14.52
C HIS A 549 -19.86 -10.95 14.44
N ALA A 550 -20.37 -11.43 15.57
CA ALA A 550 -21.50 -12.34 15.64
C ALA A 550 -22.76 -11.74 15.00
N PHE A 551 -23.11 -10.50 15.34
CA PHE A 551 -24.26 -9.79 14.74
C PHE A 551 -24.11 -9.59 13.24
N PHE A 552 -22.89 -9.38 12.73
CA PHE A 552 -22.63 -9.28 11.29
C PHE A 552 -23.04 -10.58 10.58
N GLY A 553 -22.60 -11.75 11.06
CA GLY A 553 -22.97 -13.04 10.50
C GLY A 553 -24.49 -13.31 10.57
N VAL A 554 -25.12 -13.00 11.71
CA VAL A 554 -26.58 -13.12 11.87
C VAL A 554 -27.33 -12.19 10.92
N ALA A 555 -26.87 -10.95 10.76
CA ALA A 555 -27.46 -10.00 9.81
C ALA A 555 -27.43 -10.53 8.37
N LEU A 556 -26.28 -11.09 7.94
CA LEU A 556 -26.16 -11.71 6.60
C LEU A 556 -27.12 -12.88 6.42
N MET A 557 -27.24 -13.77 7.44
CA MET A 557 -28.17 -14.90 7.38
C MET A 557 -29.64 -14.47 7.33
N SER A 558 -29.98 -13.34 7.95
CA SER A 558 -31.35 -12.83 8.05
C SER A 558 -31.77 -11.97 6.86
N THR A 559 -30.83 -11.55 6.01
CA THR A 559 -31.13 -10.70 4.85
C THR A 559 -31.84 -11.49 3.77
N THR A 560 -32.99 -10.99 3.31
CA THR A 560 -33.84 -11.61 2.27
C THR A 560 -33.49 -11.13 0.85
N ALA A 561 -32.73 -10.05 0.73
CA ALA A 561 -32.25 -9.53 -0.53
C ALA A 561 -30.84 -10.05 -0.85
N VAL A 562 -30.62 -10.48 -2.09
CA VAL A 562 -29.30 -10.95 -2.53
C VAL A 562 -28.38 -9.74 -2.72
N MET A 563 -27.30 -9.67 -1.97
CA MET A 563 -26.26 -8.64 -2.11
C MET A 563 -25.50 -8.87 -3.42
N GLY A 564 -25.42 -7.85 -4.27
CA GLY A 564 -24.80 -8.00 -5.59
C GLY A 564 -25.58 -8.94 -6.52
N GLY A 565 -26.89 -9.16 -6.28
CA GLY A 565 -27.70 -10.13 -7.00
C GLY A 565 -27.79 -9.89 -8.51
N ALA A 566 -27.63 -8.66 -8.98
CA ALA A 566 -27.55 -8.35 -10.41
C ALA A 566 -26.30 -9.02 -11.03
N TYR A 567 -25.15 -8.84 -10.40
CA TYR A 567 -23.89 -9.43 -10.83
C TYR A 567 -23.91 -10.96 -10.80
N PHE A 568 -24.35 -11.60 -9.71
CA PHE A 568 -24.38 -13.06 -9.65
C PHE A 568 -25.33 -13.69 -10.69
N ARG A 569 -26.44 -13.00 -11.01
CA ARG A 569 -27.35 -13.44 -12.10
C ARG A 569 -26.74 -13.22 -13.49
N SER A 570 -25.98 -12.14 -13.70
CA SER A 570 -25.34 -11.87 -14.99
C SER A 570 -24.27 -12.92 -15.35
N LEU A 571 -23.64 -13.56 -14.35
CA LEU A 571 -22.67 -14.63 -14.60
C LEU A 571 -23.28 -15.86 -15.34
N GLY A 572 -24.60 -16.06 -15.24
CA GLY A 572 -25.29 -17.14 -15.98
C GLY A 572 -24.83 -18.55 -15.60
N LEU A 573 -24.36 -18.75 -14.33
CA LEU A 573 -23.90 -20.05 -13.85
C LEU A 573 -25.09 -20.95 -13.54
N GLY A 574 -25.37 -21.88 -14.43
CA GLY A 574 -26.54 -22.76 -14.35
C GLY A 574 -26.61 -23.66 -13.10
N TRP A 575 -25.49 -23.84 -12.42
CA TRP A 575 -25.37 -24.59 -11.16
C TRP A 575 -25.54 -23.74 -9.90
N ASN A 576 -25.53 -22.40 -9.98
CA ASN A 576 -25.68 -21.47 -8.82
C ASN A 576 -27.03 -20.76 -8.88
N ASN A 577 -28.12 -21.47 -8.67
CA ASN A 577 -29.49 -20.94 -8.80
C ASN A 577 -30.06 -20.44 -7.47
N ASP A 578 -29.58 -20.95 -6.30
CA ASP A 578 -30.04 -20.54 -4.98
C ASP A 578 -29.09 -19.50 -4.37
N LEU A 579 -29.14 -18.29 -4.89
CA LEU A 579 -28.28 -17.19 -4.41
C LEU A 579 -28.58 -16.75 -2.97
N ILE A 580 -29.83 -16.93 -2.49
CA ILE A 580 -30.18 -16.61 -1.10
C ILE A 580 -29.62 -17.68 -0.17
N GLY A 581 -29.77 -18.94 -0.48
CA GLY A 581 -29.18 -20.04 0.26
C GLY A 581 -27.66 -19.95 0.33
N ASP A 582 -27.00 -19.62 -0.78
CA ASP A 582 -25.55 -19.37 -0.83
C ASP A 582 -25.14 -18.19 0.07
N GLN A 583 -25.90 -17.09 0.06
CA GLN A 583 -25.65 -15.95 0.95
C GLN A 583 -25.84 -16.30 2.42
N GLN A 584 -26.87 -17.05 2.77
CA GLN A 584 -27.11 -17.52 4.15
C GLN A 584 -25.98 -18.45 4.62
N LEU A 585 -25.52 -19.33 3.72
CA LEU A 585 -24.34 -20.17 3.99
C LEU A 585 -23.09 -19.30 4.21
N GLY A 586 -22.89 -18.26 3.39
CA GLY A 586 -21.82 -17.27 3.58
C GLY A 586 -21.90 -16.58 4.94
N GLY A 587 -23.09 -16.16 5.37
CA GLY A 587 -23.34 -15.60 6.70
C GLY A 587 -23.00 -16.59 7.82
N SER A 588 -23.36 -17.85 7.67
CA SER A 588 -23.04 -18.93 8.62
C SER A 588 -21.52 -19.17 8.72
N ILE A 589 -20.83 -19.17 7.59
CA ILE A 589 -19.37 -19.27 7.52
C ILE A 589 -18.72 -18.07 8.22
N ALA A 590 -19.18 -16.85 7.93
CA ALA A 590 -18.67 -15.65 8.60
C ALA A 590 -18.84 -15.74 10.11
N TRP A 591 -20.01 -16.14 10.59
CA TRP A 591 -20.27 -16.29 12.01
C TRP A 591 -19.35 -17.35 12.65
N ALA A 592 -19.34 -18.56 12.14
CA ALA A 592 -18.61 -19.68 12.73
C ALA A 592 -17.09 -19.50 12.65
N THR A 593 -16.56 -19.10 11.51
CA THR A 593 -15.11 -18.98 11.29
C THR A 593 -14.51 -17.72 11.88
N GLY A 594 -15.31 -16.68 12.12
CA GLY A 594 -14.87 -15.46 12.76
C GLY A 594 -14.74 -15.56 14.25
N GLU A 595 -15.67 -16.26 14.90
CA GLU A 595 -15.70 -16.39 16.36
C GLU A 595 -14.55 -17.26 16.91
N ILE A 596 -14.21 -18.35 16.22
CA ILE A 596 -13.19 -19.30 16.68
C ILE A 596 -11.81 -18.64 16.88
N PRO A 597 -11.22 -17.91 15.92
CA PRO A 597 -9.95 -17.24 16.11
C PRO A 597 -9.99 -16.19 17.23
N LEU A 598 -11.07 -15.42 17.32
CA LEU A 598 -11.23 -14.41 18.38
C LEU A 598 -11.30 -15.06 19.77
N MET A 599 -12.03 -16.16 19.93
CA MET A 599 -12.10 -16.92 21.19
C MET A 599 -10.74 -17.51 21.58
N VAL A 600 -10.00 -18.08 20.63
CA VAL A 600 -8.66 -18.62 20.87
C VAL A 600 -7.71 -17.51 21.32
N VAL A 601 -7.74 -16.36 20.67
CA VAL A 601 -6.93 -15.19 21.06
C VAL A 601 -7.34 -14.67 22.43
N MET A 602 -8.64 -14.60 22.71
CA MET A 602 -9.18 -14.19 24.01
C MET A 602 -8.70 -15.10 25.13
N LEU A 603 -8.78 -16.42 24.95
CA LEU A 603 -8.29 -17.40 25.93
C LEU A 603 -6.79 -17.27 26.15
N ALA A 604 -6.01 -17.10 25.06
CA ALA A 604 -4.57 -16.87 25.15
C ALA A 604 -4.23 -15.59 25.94
N LEU A 605 -4.97 -14.49 25.70
CA LEU A 605 -4.83 -13.24 26.44
C LEU A 605 -5.22 -13.39 27.92
N LEU A 606 -6.26 -14.13 28.22
CA LEU A 606 -6.70 -14.42 29.59
C LEU A 606 -5.62 -15.18 30.38
N VAL A 607 -5.04 -16.22 29.78
CA VAL A 607 -3.93 -16.97 30.35
C VAL A 607 -2.69 -16.07 30.51
N GLN A 608 -2.41 -15.23 29.52
CA GLN A 608 -1.29 -14.29 29.61
C GLN A 608 -1.50 -13.27 30.74
N TRP A 609 -2.71 -12.72 30.88
CA TRP A 609 -3.05 -11.80 31.96
C TRP A 609 -2.90 -12.46 33.32
N SER A 610 -3.52 -13.62 33.54
CA SER A 610 -3.41 -14.37 34.80
C SER A 610 -1.95 -14.64 35.20
N ARG A 611 -1.12 -15.05 34.23
CA ARG A 611 0.32 -15.26 34.45
C ARG A 611 1.08 -13.98 34.78
N SER A 612 0.73 -12.85 34.12
CA SER A 612 1.37 -11.56 34.36
C SER A 612 1.00 -11.02 35.74
N ASP A 613 -0.27 -11.16 36.12
CA ASP A 613 -0.81 -10.71 37.39
C ASP A 613 -0.19 -11.51 38.55
N GLY A 614 -0.11 -12.82 38.42
CA GLY A 614 0.57 -13.69 39.40
C GLY A 614 2.08 -13.38 39.52
N ARG A 615 2.77 -12.94 38.46
CA ARG A 615 4.17 -12.50 38.56
C ARG A 615 4.30 -11.16 39.27
N THR A 616 3.36 -10.24 39.00
CA THR A 616 3.32 -8.93 39.65
C THR A 616 3.05 -9.10 41.13
N ALA A 617 2.00 -9.89 41.51
CA ALA A 617 1.68 -10.22 42.88
C ALA A 617 2.92 -10.78 43.62
N ARG A 618 3.58 -11.80 43.07
CA ARG A 618 4.80 -12.37 43.67
C ARG A 618 5.97 -11.38 43.77
N ARG A 619 6.04 -10.36 42.92
CA ARG A 619 7.08 -9.31 43.02
C ARG A 619 6.72 -8.33 44.14
N THR A 620 5.45 -7.94 44.23
CA THR A 620 4.94 -7.09 45.30
C THR A 620 5.09 -7.75 46.66
N ASP A 621 4.69 -9.02 46.76
CA ASP A 621 4.83 -9.82 47.99
C ASP A 621 6.29 -9.88 48.47
N ARG A 622 7.22 -10.17 47.53
CA ARG A 622 8.66 -10.20 47.86
C ARG A 622 9.26 -8.83 48.17
N ALA A 623 8.67 -7.73 47.64
CA ALA A 623 9.06 -6.40 48.01
C ALA A 623 8.57 -6.08 49.44
N ALA A 624 7.29 -6.38 49.73
CA ALA A 624 6.70 -6.22 51.04
C ALA A 624 7.45 -7.02 52.12
N GLU A 625 7.79 -8.29 51.83
CA GLU A 625 8.63 -9.08 52.73
C GLU A 625 10.00 -8.46 53.01
N ARG A 626 10.65 -7.82 52.00
CA ARG A 626 11.96 -7.17 52.17
C ARG A 626 11.88 -5.89 52.96
N ASP A 627 10.82 -5.11 52.76
CA ASP A 627 10.61 -3.80 53.38
C ASP A 627 9.77 -3.91 54.68
N HIS A 628 9.56 -5.13 55.19
CA HIS A 628 8.73 -5.41 56.39
C HIS A 628 7.36 -4.72 56.35
N ASP A 629 6.67 -4.84 55.22
CA ASP A 629 5.36 -4.23 54.97
C ASP A 629 5.28 -2.72 55.23
N ALA A 630 6.37 -1.99 54.97
CA ALA A 630 6.49 -0.54 55.22
C ALA A 630 5.37 0.26 54.54
N ASP A 631 4.99 -0.10 53.30
CA ASP A 631 3.88 0.53 52.59
C ASP A 631 2.53 0.29 53.27
N LEU A 632 2.30 -0.91 53.75
CA LEU A 632 1.08 -1.25 54.50
C LEU A 632 1.05 -0.54 55.86
N ALA A 633 2.20 -0.48 56.55
CA ALA A 633 2.33 0.27 57.80
C ALA A 633 2.09 1.77 57.59
N ALA A 634 2.64 2.37 56.55
CA ALA A 634 2.39 3.78 56.18
C ALA A 634 0.93 4.03 55.82
N HIS A 635 0.28 3.12 55.08
CA HIS A 635 -1.13 3.21 54.72
C HIS A 635 -2.03 3.10 55.98
N ASN A 636 -1.76 2.14 56.88
CA ASN A 636 -2.47 2.00 58.12
C ASN A 636 -2.26 3.21 59.05
N ALA A 637 -1.06 3.78 59.10
CA ALA A 637 -0.78 5.01 59.85
C ALA A 637 -1.58 6.20 59.27
N MET A 638 -1.68 6.32 57.97
CA MET A 638 -2.52 7.34 57.34
C MET A 638 -4.00 7.20 57.72
N PHE A 639 -4.56 5.99 57.69
CA PHE A 639 -5.95 5.76 58.12
C PHE A 639 -6.15 5.97 59.61
N ALA A 640 -5.18 5.59 60.46
CA ALA A 640 -5.21 5.89 61.88
C ALA A 640 -5.21 7.40 62.17
N GLU A 641 -4.44 8.15 61.41
CA GLU A 641 -4.43 9.62 61.49
C GLU A 641 -5.71 10.26 60.99
N LEU A 642 -6.29 9.78 59.89
CA LEU A 642 -7.61 10.20 59.41
C LEU A 642 -8.72 9.90 60.45
N ALA A 643 -8.73 8.70 61.00
CA ALA A 643 -9.68 8.33 62.06
C ALA A 643 -9.48 9.13 63.37
N ARG A 644 -8.25 9.58 63.68
CA ARG A 644 -7.97 10.48 64.77
C ARG A 644 -8.56 11.87 64.49
N ARG A 645 -8.35 12.41 63.30
CA ARG A 645 -8.89 13.73 62.89
C ARG A 645 -10.41 13.74 62.85
N ASP A 646 -11.07 12.66 62.43
CA ASP A 646 -12.52 12.50 62.47
C ASP A 646 -13.04 12.50 63.93
N ARG A 647 -12.31 11.86 64.87
CA ARG A 647 -12.70 11.85 66.28
C ARG A 647 -12.45 13.19 66.98
N GLU A 648 -11.44 13.96 66.61
CA GLU A 648 -11.11 15.27 67.15
C GLU A 648 -11.99 16.39 66.55
N GLY A 649 -12.95 16.07 65.71
CA GLY A 649 -13.87 17.00 65.04
C GLY A 649 -13.10 17.90 64.05
N TRP A 650 -13.11 17.53 62.79
CA TRP A 650 -12.53 18.31 61.72
C TRP A 650 -13.13 19.72 61.65
N LYS A 651 -12.40 20.72 62.16
CA LYS A 651 -12.69 22.14 61.89
C LYS A 651 -12.05 22.48 60.56
N PRO A 652 -12.81 22.99 59.55
CA PRO A 652 -12.23 23.48 58.32
C PRO A 652 -11.21 24.61 58.59
N ARG A 653 -10.10 24.63 57.94
CA ARG A 653 -9.00 25.57 58.08
C ARG A 653 -9.42 27.04 57.87
N GLU A 654 -10.57 27.29 57.26
CA GLU A 654 -11.18 28.61 57.07
C GLU A 654 -11.70 29.30 58.37
N ALA A 655 -11.87 28.56 59.47
CA ALA A 655 -12.29 29.16 60.72
C ALA A 655 -11.13 29.62 61.61
N ALA A 656 -9.92 29.10 61.42
CA ALA A 656 -8.73 29.48 62.19
C ALA A 656 -8.09 30.79 61.66
N ASP A 657 -8.21 31.06 60.36
CA ASP A 657 -7.70 32.27 59.75
C ASP A 657 -8.63 33.47 59.94
N ALA A 658 -9.91 33.25 60.29
CA ALA A 658 -10.86 34.33 60.61
C ALA A 658 -10.80 34.82 62.05
N GLU A 659 -10.32 34.02 63.03
CA GLU A 659 -10.10 34.45 64.42
C GLU A 659 -8.79 35.22 64.60
N THR A 660 -7.75 34.93 63.84
CA THR A 660 -6.48 35.66 63.83
C THR A 660 -6.53 37.00 63.06
N ALA A 661 -7.49 37.15 62.10
CA ALA A 661 -7.68 38.42 61.38
C ALA A 661 -8.54 39.45 62.11
N SER A 662 -9.20 39.11 63.25
CA SER A 662 -10.00 40.03 64.05
C SER A 662 -9.26 40.67 65.22
N GLU A 663 -8.08 40.20 65.61
CA GLU A 663 -7.27 40.79 66.72
C GLU A 663 -6.19 41.79 66.21
N ASP A 664 -5.88 41.82 64.93
CA ASP A 664 -4.83 42.73 64.41
C ASP A 664 -5.38 44.00 63.70
N SER A 665 -6.67 44.32 63.83
CA SER A 665 -7.26 45.50 63.22
C SER A 665 -7.48 46.71 64.18
N ALA A 666 -6.75 46.74 65.29
CA ALA A 666 -6.78 47.88 66.22
C ALA A 666 -5.35 48.39 66.44
N GLY A 667 -4.88 49.24 65.60
CA GLY A 667 -3.62 49.97 65.85
C GLY A 667 -2.87 50.36 64.57
N GLU A 668 -2.96 51.70 64.40
CA GLU A 668 -2.01 52.54 63.66
C GLU A 668 -2.23 52.93 62.25
N THR A 669 -2.45 54.20 62.07
CA THR A 669 -2.59 55.07 60.91
C THR A 669 -1.25 55.43 60.27
N PRO A 670 -1.23 56.10 59.11
CA PRO A 670 -0.32 55.85 58.00
C PRO A 670 0.88 56.78 57.93
N SER A 671 1.91 56.37 57.27
CA SER A 671 2.94 57.32 56.76
C SER A 671 3.38 56.92 55.37
N GLU A 672 3.36 57.96 54.58
CA GLU A 672 3.80 58.12 53.19
C GLU A 672 5.21 57.60 52.86
N LYS A 673 5.44 57.19 51.69
CA LYS A 673 6.25 57.73 50.61
C LYS A 673 6.95 56.75 49.69
N LYS A 674 6.67 57.00 48.39
CA LYS A 674 7.57 57.03 47.21
C LYS A 674 8.17 55.75 46.60
N SER A 675 7.72 55.54 45.39
CA SER A 675 8.46 55.54 44.09
C SER A 675 9.74 54.69 44.00
N ASP A 676 9.78 53.82 43.03
CA ASP A 676 10.50 53.91 41.75
C ASP A 676 10.52 52.53 41.07
N GLU A 677 10.00 52.52 39.93
CA GLU A 677 10.57 52.29 38.59
C GLU A 677 11.52 51.10 38.36
N SER A 678 11.20 50.53 37.26
CA SER A 678 12.02 49.98 36.16
C SER A 678 12.23 48.46 36.19
N SER A 679 11.74 47.85 35.22
CA SER A 679 12.15 47.67 33.83
C SER A 679 12.60 46.24 33.54
N THR A 680 12.01 45.79 32.46
CA THR A 680 12.56 45.06 31.31
C THR A 680 12.90 43.58 31.42
N SER A 681 12.18 42.91 30.56
CA SER A 681 12.66 42.11 29.39
C SER A 681 13.27 40.75 29.76
N THR A 682 12.95 39.73 29.12
CA THR A 682 12.70 39.33 27.71
C THR A 682 11.91 38.02 27.70
#